data_29c4a89d5574f036dbf1e65cb17cd885
#
_entry.id   29c4a89d5574f036dbf1e65cb17cd885
#
_cell.length_a   1.000
_cell.length_b   1.000
_cell.length_c   1.000
_cell.angle_alpha   90.00
_cell.angle_beta   90.00
_cell.angle_gamma   90.00
#
_symmetry.space_group_name_H-M   'P 1'
#
loop_
_entity.id
_entity.type
_entity.pdbx_description
1 polymer ?
#
loop_
_entity_poly.entity_id
_entity_poly.type
_entity_poly.pdbx_seq_one_letter_code
_entity_poly.pdbx_strand_id
1 'polypeptide(L)'
;MNTVSYVVEYEYAAMGLIDVLLLIFCARRKYPGMSNRIYAGMLICTFFSSLTHVFAMKSLSVASSLPLWLNYVIHISYLLFYDLEAILYMMYVIALTKRNKMSKASSVFTLSLIGAETLLLVTTPFTKLIIYFNDNMEYCHGPLFYVYPVIALMLMMFGSFMFVKYRRKSEIIQAASMLFFFVVTVAATVVQLLLPQQVMGNYAIALVLVMFLIIIQNPDDFTDKAADCFNDEAFFNSVEVRIDESKPFTIAAFRFDGLNYINGLFSVGERSAAPRAVAAKLMSGFGTGEVYHLGGCEFAMFTNEKRKITEKYLTDRILSIFSKPVKIHGIEANLTPKICVVRYPDFAQSAEDVRDAIEYTLRTTEKAEGSVFVASKESITAKKREMHILSTIKNCIVNKSFEMYYQPIYEPAEHGFVCSEALIRMKDPELGYVSPEEFIPLAESNGMIIKIGEIAFRKVCEFMKSGQAQALGVKYIEVNLSVLQCVQEQLSDRLMEIMAEYGIPPEEINFEITETAGLANYDALLKNMNCLISKGVTFSMDDYGTGFSTANYLITLPMDIVKIDKSILWPAMKNEEAFVILKHTVEMLKSLKKRIVVEGVETREMAKLLIDMGCDYLQGYYYQKPIPADKYLEFLKENQNISEKIQKTT
;
A
#
# COMPACT_ATOMS: atom_id res chain seq x y z
N MET A 1 51.67 15.30 -49.66
CA MET A 1 50.73 15.62 -48.53
C MET A 1 49.94 14.38 -48.26
N ASN A 2 50.23 13.67 -47.19
CA ASN A 2 49.35 12.55 -46.75
C ASN A 2 48.09 13.16 -46.20
N THR A 3 47.03 13.14 -46.99
CA THR A 3 45.67 13.49 -46.45
C THR A 3 45.31 12.45 -45.40
N VAL A 4 45.36 12.84 -44.14
CA VAL A 4 44.89 12.01 -43.05
C VAL A 4 43.37 11.82 -43.25
N SER A 5 42.97 10.62 -43.65
CA SER A 5 41.52 10.30 -43.73
C SER A 5 41.02 9.86 -42.37
N TYR A 6 40.12 10.62 -41.81
CA TYR A 6 39.43 10.25 -40.56
C TYR A 6 38.31 9.23 -40.85
N VAL A 7 38.23 8.20 -40.01
CA VAL A 7 37.22 7.16 -40.10
C VAL A 7 35.94 7.67 -39.37
N VAL A 8 34.98 8.16 -40.15
CA VAL A 8 33.71 8.74 -39.61
C VAL A 8 32.52 7.78 -39.65
N GLU A 9 32.74 6.53 -40.05
CA GLU A 9 31.72 5.49 -40.14
C GLU A 9 31.06 5.20 -38.83
N TYR A 10 31.80 5.28 -37.71
CA TYR A 10 31.24 5.14 -36.35
C TYR A 10 30.25 6.25 -36.00
N GLU A 11 30.45 7.48 -36.49
CA GLU A 11 29.53 8.60 -36.28
C GLU A 11 28.22 8.37 -37.04
N TYR A 12 28.25 7.85 -38.28
CA TYR A 12 27.05 7.47 -39.00
C TYR A 12 26.32 6.33 -38.32
N ALA A 13 27.06 5.35 -37.78
CA ALA A 13 26.48 4.26 -37.01
C ALA A 13 25.83 4.79 -35.71
N ALA A 14 26.45 5.75 -35.02
CA ALA A 14 25.87 6.41 -33.85
C ALA A 14 24.57 7.12 -34.20
N MET A 15 24.52 7.92 -35.25
CA MET A 15 23.33 8.61 -35.71
C MET A 15 22.19 7.62 -36.02
N GLY A 16 22.46 6.55 -36.79
CA GLY A 16 21.46 5.53 -37.08
C GLY A 16 20.93 4.82 -35.86
N LEU A 17 21.79 4.53 -34.86
CA LEU A 17 21.38 3.94 -33.59
C LEU A 17 20.52 4.91 -32.77
N ILE A 18 20.88 6.19 -32.71
CA ILE A 18 20.10 7.23 -31.99
C ILE A 18 18.73 7.43 -32.65
N ASP A 19 18.64 7.42 -33.98
CA ASP A 19 17.35 7.52 -34.67
C ASP A 19 16.40 6.37 -34.28
N VAL A 20 16.92 5.12 -34.23
CA VAL A 20 16.17 3.97 -33.76
C VAL A 20 15.73 4.15 -32.29
N LEU A 21 16.63 4.62 -31.43
CA LEU A 21 16.31 4.89 -30.03
C LEU A 21 15.24 5.97 -29.87
N LEU A 22 15.31 7.04 -30.67
CA LEU A 22 14.29 8.11 -30.66
C LEU A 22 12.92 7.57 -31.10
N LEU A 23 12.88 6.73 -32.12
CA LEU A 23 11.64 6.07 -32.57
C LEU A 23 11.05 5.19 -31.46
N ILE A 24 11.87 4.32 -30.85
CA ILE A 24 11.44 3.45 -29.74
C ILE A 24 10.97 4.31 -28.57
N PHE A 25 11.71 5.34 -28.19
CA PHE A 25 11.37 6.24 -27.10
C PHE A 25 10.06 7.01 -27.37
N CYS A 26 9.82 7.43 -28.62
CA CYS A 26 8.59 8.10 -29.01
C CYS A 26 7.37 7.17 -29.06
N ALA A 27 7.57 5.90 -29.45
CA ALA A 27 6.51 4.91 -29.53
C ALA A 27 6.05 4.37 -28.16
N ARG A 28 6.93 4.44 -27.14
CA ARG A 28 6.62 3.94 -25.80
C ARG A 28 5.75 4.92 -25.01
N ARG A 29 4.95 4.37 -24.07
CA ARG A 29 4.20 5.19 -23.08
C ARG A 29 5.20 5.92 -22.18
N LYS A 30 5.08 7.24 -22.10
CA LYS A 30 6.03 8.09 -21.36
C LYS A 30 5.50 8.36 -19.97
N TYR A 31 6.26 7.94 -18.95
CA TYR A 31 6.04 8.43 -17.60
C TYR A 31 6.39 9.95 -17.54
N PRO A 32 5.55 10.79 -16.94
CA PRO A 32 5.78 12.24 -16.89
C PRO A 32 6.85 12.60 -15.83
N GLY A 33 8.11 12.22 -16.09
CA GLY A 33 9.24 12.49 -15.22
C GLY A 33 10.29 13.41 -15.85
N MET A 34 11.08 14.11 -15.01
CA MET A 34 12.20 14.95 -15.44
C MET A 34 13.29 14.11 -16.10
N SER A 35 13.57 12.91 -15.61
CA SER A 35 14.55 11.97 -16.16
C SER A 35 14.25 11.61 -17.62
N ASN A 36 12.99 11.38 -17.99
CA ASN A 36 12.59 11.10 -19.37
C ASN A 36 12.85 12.29 -20.32
N ARG A 37 12.63 13.52 -19.85
CA ARG A 37 12.90 14.73 -20.66
C ARG A 37 14.39 14.93 -20.88
N ILE A 38 15.19 14.69 -19.84
CA ILE A 38 16.66 14.81 -19.94
C ILE A 38 17.21 13.70 -20.83
N TYR A 39 16.71 12.46 -20.70
CA TYR A 39 17.10 11.35 -21.58
C TYR A 39 16.80 11.65 -23.06
N ALA A 40 15.63 12.19 -23.37
CA ALA A 40 15.32 12.67 -24.72
C ALA A 40 16.29 13.77 -25.18
N GLY A 41 16.64 14.70 -24.28
CA GLY A 41 17.65 15.72 -24.52
C GLY A 41 19.04 15.12 -24.85
N MET A 42 19.45 14.06 -24.12
CA MET A 42 20.68 13.33 -24.38
C MET A 42 20.68 12.70 -25.78
N LEU A 43 19.59 11.99 -26.17
CA LEU A 43 19.47 11.41 -27.51
C LEU A 43 19.61 12.46 -28.60
N ILE A 44 18.91 13.60 -28.49
CA ILE A 44 18.95 14.70 -29.44
C ILE A 44 20.37 15.33 -29.48
N CYS A 45 20.97 15.52 -28.29
CA CYS A 45 22.31 16.10 -28.19
C CYS A 45 23.37 15.22 -28.86
N THR A 46 23.34 13.90 -28.56
CA THR A 46 24.28 12.94 -29.17
C THR A 46 24.12 12.86 -30.70
N PHE A 47 22.89 12.96 -31.22
CA PHE A 47 22.66 13.05 -32.66
C PHE A 47 23.35 14.26 -33.27
N PHE A 48 23.14 15.46 -32.71
CA PHE A 48 23.75 16.68 -33.20
C PHE A 48 25.27 16.72 -32.96
N SER A 49 25.77 16.14 -31.86
CA SER A 49 27.19 15.95 -31.60
C SER A 49 27.85 15.13 -32.73
N SER A 50 27.26 13.95 -33.05
CA SER A 50 27.75 13.11 -34.14
C SER A 50 27.71 13.84 -35.50
N LEU A 51 26.60 14.53 -35.78
CA LEU A 51 26.45 15.28 -37.03
C LEU A 51 27.49 16.38 -37.18
N THR A 52 27.66 17.22 -36.14
CA THR A 52 28.66 18.31 -36.17
C THR A 52 30.07 17.78 -36.17
N HIS A 53 30.35 16.63 -35.54
CA HIS A 53 31.65 15.98 -35.57
C HIS A 53 31.99 15.48 -36.99
N VAL A 54 31.05 14.87 -37.71
CA VAL A 54 31.23 14.49 -39.12
C VAL A 54 31.58 15.72 -39.96
N PHE A 55 30.87 16.84 -39.78
CA PHE A 55 31.18 18.09 -40.47
C PHE A 55 32.56 18.62 -40.10
N ALA A 56 32.94 18.59 -38.82
CA ALA A 56 34.25 19.01 -38.35
C ALA A 56 35.38 18.20 -39.01
N MET A 57 35.25 16.85 -38.99
CA MET A 57 36.27 15.98 -39.60
C MET A 57 36.36 16.14 -41.12
N LYS A 58 35.24 16.26 -41.82
CA LYS A 58 35.23 16.49 -43.28
C LYS A 58 35.73 17.87 -43.66
N SER A 59 35.47 18.89 -42.83
CA SER A 59 35.96 20.25 -43.11
C SER A 59 37.49 20.34 -43.10
N LEU A 60 38.19 19.47 -42.35
CA LEU A 60 39.65 19.44 -42.32
C LEU A 60 40.27 19.17 -43.69
N SER A 61 39.63 18.37 -44.55
CA SER A 61 40.11 18.06 -45.90
C SER A 61 39.99 19.24 -46.88
N VAL A 62 39.13 20.22 -46.56
CA VAL A 62 38.85 21.40 -47.41
C VAL A 62 39.07 22.71 -46.63
N ALA A 63 39.80 22.66 -45.51
CA ALA A 63 39.96 23.79 -44.60
C ALA A 63 40.53 25.04 -45.25
N SER A 64 41.48 24.86 -46.21
CA SER A 64 42.06 25.96 -46.96
C SER A 64 41.13 26.63 -47.97
N SER A 65 40.00 25.97 -48.32
CA SER A 65 39.00 26.54 -49.22
C SER A 65 37.81 27.20 -48.49
N LEU A 66 37.73 27.00 -47.15
CA LEU A 66 36.70 27.58 -46.33
C LEU A 66 37.16 28.88 -45.64
N PRO A 67 36.26 29.85 -45.39
CA PRO A 67 36.58 31.00 -44.57
C PRO A 67 36.99 30.59 -43.16
N LEU A 68 37.98 31.26 -42.56
CA LEU A 68 38.50 30.96 -41.23
C LEU A 68 37.41 30.93 -40.16
N TRP A 69 36.48 31.91 -40.18
CA TRP A 69 35.37 31.97 -39.23
C TRP A 69 34.47 30.73 -39.33
N LEU A 70 34.24 30.19 -40.53
CA LEU A 70 33.41 29.03 -40.74
C LEU A 70 34.04 27.75 -40.17
N ASN A 71 35.36 27.60 -40.35
CA ASN A 71 36.14 26.52 -39.74
C ASN A 71 36.00 26.57 -38.20
N TYR A 72 36.14 27.74 -37.58
CA TYR A 72 35.93 27.88 -36.14
C TYR A 72 34.49 27.53 -35.72
N VAL A 73 33.46 28.02 -36.41
CA VAL A 73 32.06 27.72 -36.10
C VAL A 73 31.79 26.22 -36.12
N ILE A 74 32.28 25.52 -37.15
CA ILE A 74 32.08 24.07 -37.28
C ILE A 74 32.72 23.32 -36.10
N HIS A 75 33.99 23.60 -35.79
CA HIS A 75 34.70 22.90 -34.71
C HIS A 75 34.23 23.28 -33.31
N ILE A 76 33.89 24.55 -33.08
CA ILE A 76 33.32 25.01 -31.81
C ILE A 76 31.93 24.40 -31.59
N SER A 77 31.10 24.29 -32.63
CA SER A 77 29.77 23.64 -32.51
C SER A 77 29.88 22.21 -32.06
N TYR A 78 30.81 21.43 -32.60
CA TYR A 78 31.05 20.06 -32.15
C TYR A 78 31.45 19.99 -30.67
N LEU A 79 32.40 20.82 -30.25
CA LEU A 79 32.90 20.84 -28.87
C LEU A 79 31.79 21.30 -27.89
N LEU A 80 30.92 22.24 -28.28
CA LEU A 80 29.76 22.66 -27.49
C LEU A 80 28.75 21.51 -27.26
N PHE A 81 28.46 20.71 -28.30
CA PHE A 81 27.57 19.56 -28.12
C PHE A 81 28.22 18.49 -27.24
N TYR A 82 29.52 18.28 -27.33
CA TYR A 82 30.27 17.37 -26.47
C TYR A 82 30.15 17.76 -24.97
N ASP A 83 30.30 19.05 -24.63
CA ASP A 83 30.08 19.55 -23.27
C ASP A 83 28.66 19.38 -22.81
N LEU A 84 27.71 19.69 -23.69
CA LEU A 84 26.29 19.58 -23.37
C LEU A 84 25.91 18.14 -23.03
N GLU A 85 26.53 17.13 -23.65
CA GLU A 85 26.34 15.72 -23.29
C GLU A 85 26.77 15.42 -21.85
N ALA A 86 27.94 15.90 -21.42
CA ALA A 86 28.42 15.70 -20.05
C ALA A 86 27.50 16.39 -19.01
N ILE A 87 27.00 17.58 -19.34
CA ILE A 87 26.05 18.33 -18.52
C ILE A 87 24.73 17.59 -18.42
N LEU A 88 24.16 17.15 -19.54
CA LEU A 88 22.90 16.41 -19.59
C LEU A 88 23.00 15.08 -18.84
N TYR A 89 24.13 14.36 -18.97
CA TYR A 89 24.38 13.17 -18.17
C TYR A 89 24.34 13.47 -16.67
N MET A 90 25.03 14.50 -16.21
CA MET A 90 25.04 14.88 -14.81
C MET A 90 23.62 15.27 -14.33
N MET A 91 22.87 16.06 -15.13
CA MET A 91 21.47 16.40 -14.83
C MET A 91 20.57 15.15 -14.77
N TYR A 92 20.81 14.19 -15.67
CA TYR A 92 20.09 12.92 -15.71
C TYR A 92 20.31 12.12 -14.42
N VAL A 93 21.58 12.00 -14.00
CA VAL A 93 21.93 11.32 -12.75
C VAL A 93 21.29 11.99 -11.53
N ILE A 94 21.29 13.33 -11.47
CA ILE A 94 20.63 14.07 -10.39
C ILE A 94 19.12 13.80 -10.37
N ALA A 95 18.48 13.78 -11.56
CA ALA A 95 17.05 13.51 -11.69
C ALA A 95 16.66 12.08 -11.27
N LEU A 96 17.58 11.13 -11.29
CA LEU A 96 17.39 9.76 -10.82
C LEU A 96 17.64 9.60 -9.31
N THR A 97 18.31 10.56 -8.65
CA THR A 97 18.55 10.48 -7.20
C THR A 97 17.36 11.03 -6.41
N LYS A 98 17.04 10.39 -5.27
CA LYS A 98 15.96 10.83 -4.35
C LYS A 98 16.04 12.31 -3.94
N ARG A 99 17.20 12.92 -4.02
CA ARG A 99 17.42 14.27 -3.50
C ARG A 99 16.97 15.37 -4.47
N ASN A 100 16.74 15.05 -5.73
CA ASN A 100 16.27 15.94 -6.82
C ASN A 100 16.85 17.37 -6.84
N LYS A 101 17.77 17.67 -5.92
CA LYS A 101 18.46 18.97 -5.76
C LYS A 101 19.90 18.75 -5.31
N MET A 102 20.81 19.36 -6.03
CA MET A 102 22.20 19.52 -5.58
C MET A 102 22.25 20.50 -4.40
N SER A 103 23.26 20.36 -3.54
CA SER A 103 23.55 21.41 -2.57
C SER A 103 23.84 22.74 -3.30
N LYS A 104 23.50 23.87 -2.70
CA LYS A 104 23.78 25.19 -3.29
C LYS A 104 25.28 25.33 -3.70
N ALA A 105 26.19 24.83 -2.86
CA ALA A 105 27.62 24.85 -3.13
C ALA A 105 28.00 24.01 -4.36
N SER A 106 27.46 22.77 -4.47
CA SER A 106 27.70 21.93 -5.64
C SER A 106 27.12 22.52 -6.93
N SER A 107 25.94 23.12 -6.86
CA SER A 107 25.31 23.78 -8.03
C SER A 107 26.13 24.99 -8.51
N VAL A 108 26.58 25.83 -7.59
CA VAL A 108 27.41 27.00 -7.91
C VAL A 108 28.74 26.56 -8.51
N PHE A 109 29.41 25.54 -7.92
CA PHE A 109 30.68 25.01 -8.43
C PHE A 109 30.52 24.47 -9.86
N THR A 110 29.49 23.65 -10.10
CA THR A 110 29.21 23.09 -11.42
C THR A 110 28.91 24.18 -12.47
N LEU A 111 28.03 25.14 -12.12
CA LEU A 111 27.71 26.25 -13.02
C LEU A 111 28.93 27.13 -13.34
N SER A 112 29.79 27.38 -12.34
CA SER A 112 31.02 28.15 -12.58
C SER A 112 32.00 27.39 -13.48
N LEU A 113 32.11 26.06 -13.33
CA LEU A 113 32.96 25.23 -14.18
C LEU A 113 32.47 25.23 -15.63
N ILE A 114 31.16 24.99 -15.84
CA ILE A 114 30.53 25.04 -17.16
C ILE A 114 30.69 26.41 -17.80
N GLY A 115 30.47 27.49 -17.03
CA GLY A 115 30.62 28.85 -17.52
C GLY A 115 32.06 29.18 -17.95
N ALA A 116 33.05 28.74 -17.17
CA ALA A 116 34.46 28.90 -17.53
C ALA A 116 34.82 28.11 -18.79
N GLU A 117 34.37 26.88 -18.92
CA GLU A 117 34.60 26.01 -20.08
C GLU A 117 33.99 26.60 -21.37
N THR A 118 32.73 27.02 -21.30
CA THR A 118 32.03 27.69 -22.42
C THR A 118 32.73 28.99 -22.81
N LEU A 119 33.17 29.78 -21.84
CA LEU A 119 33.90 31.02 -22.10
C LEU A 119 35.23 30.77 -22.81
N LEU A 120 36.00 29.77 -22.33
CA LEU A 120 37.27 29.37 -22.98
C LEU A 120 37.03 28.92 -24.42
N LEU A 121 35.97 28.16 -24.68
CA LEU A 121 35.64 27.66 -26.00
C LEU A 121 35.23 28.79 -26.96
N VAL A 122 34.32 29.69 -26.53
CA VAL A 122 33.85 30.80 -27.36
C VAL A 122 34.95 31.82 -27.65
N THR A 123 35.89 32.02 -26.72
CA THR A 123 37.02 32.94 -26.90
C THR A 123 38.19 32.32 -27.64
N THR A 124 38.18 31.02 -27.94
CA THR A 124 39.29 30.30 -28.59
C THR A 124 39.73 30.87 -29.94
N PRO A 125 38.87 31.44 -30.83
CA PRO A 125 39.32 32.08 -32.06
C PRO A 125 40.30 33.22 -31.83
N PHE A 126 40.23 33.90 -30.69
CA PHE A 126 41.11 35.01 -30.32
C PHE A 126 42.25 34.58 -29.43
N THR A 127 42.01 33.69 -28.49
CA THR A 127 42.99 33.26 -27.48
C THR A 127 43.86 32.10 -27.91
N LYS A 128 43.43 31.32 -28.91
CA LYS A 128 44.09 30.08 -29.40
C LYS A 128 44.35 29.04 -28.29
N LEU A 129 43.57 29.07 -27.21
CA LEU A 129 43.80 28.24 -26.03
C LEU A 129 43.37 26.78 -26.23
N ILE A 130 42.27 26.53 -26.93
CA ILE A 130 41.73 25.15 -27.12
C ILE A 130 42.08 24.66 -28.52
N ILE A 131 41.66 25.37 -29.56
CA ILE A 131 41.95 25.05 -30.96
C ILE A 131 42.35 26.31 -31.70
N TYR A 132 43.18 26.15 -32.77
CA TYR A 132 43.46 27.23 -33.69
C TYR A 132 43.83 26.68 -35.08
N PHE A 133 43.75 27.53 -36.08
CA PHE A 133 44.20 27.25 -37.42
C PHE A 133 45.47 28.06 -37.65
N ASN A 134 46.55 27.39 -38.15
CA ASN A 134 47.78 28.05 -38.47
C ASN A 134 47.68 28.82 -39.82
N ASP A 135 48.74 29.51 -40.24
CA ASP A 135 48.78 30.29 -41.49
C ASP A 135 48.54 29.44 -42.74
N ASN A 136 48.73 28.12 -42.64
CA ASN A 136 48.48 27.17 -43.73
C ASN A 136 47.06 26.59 -43.66
N MET A 137 46.21 27.13 -42.77
CA MET A 137 44.83 26.63 -42.49
C MET A 137 44.80 25.18 -41.96
N GLU A 138 45.90 24.73 -41.33
CA GLU A 138 45.92 23.42 -40.67
C GLU A 138 45.38 23.54 -39.24
N TYR A 139 44.56 22.56 -38.84
CA TYR A 139 43.98 22.47 -37.50
C TYR A 139 45.08 22.11 -36.48
N CYS A 140 45.21 22.92 -35.45
CA CYS A 140 46.18 22.75 -34.37
C CYS A 140 45.48 22.76 -32.99
N HIS A 141 46.03 21.95 -32.09
CA HIS A 141 45.59 21.94 -30.69
C HIS A 141 46.27 23.09 -29.92
N GLY A 142 45.48 23.82 -29.14
CA GLY A 142 45.99 24.82 -28.21
C GLY A 142 46.51 24.18 -26.91
N PRO A 143 47.15 24.96 -26.03
CA PRO A 143 47.77 24.45 -24.80
C PRO A 143 46.75 23.85 -23.80
N LEU A 144 45.50 24.24 -23.86
CA LEU A 144 44.44 23.74 -22.98
C LEU A 144 43.56 22.65 -23.64
N PHE A 145 43.88 22.19 -24.83
CA PHE A 145 43.07 21.21 -25.56
C PHE A 145 42.80 19.94 -24.75
N TYR A 146 43.82 19.39 -24.08
CA TYR A 146 43.68 18.15 -23.29
C TYR A 146 43.00 18.37 -21.92
N VAL A 147 42.96 19.61 -21.44
CA VAL A 147 42.23 19.94 -20.20
C VAL A 147 40.71 19.80 -20.40
N TYR A 148 40.24 20.10 -21.61
CA TYR A 148 38.85 20.09 -22.00
C TYR A 148 38.16 18.73 -21.80
N PRO A 149 38.58 17.62 -22.42
CA PRO A 149 37.97 16.31 -22.19
C PRO A 149 38.16 15.82 -20.74
N VAL A 150 39.18 16.26 -20.01
CA VAL A 150 39.38 15.92 -18.60
C VAL A 150 38.25 16.51 -17.74
N ILE A 151 37.83 17.73 -18.00
CA ILE A 151 36.70 18.36 -17.25
C ILE A 151 35.42 17.59 -17.50
N ALA A 152 35.10 17.23 -18.76
CA ALA A 152 33.91 16.42 -19.07
C ALA A 152 33.91 15.06 -18.34
N LEU A 153 35.07 14.38 -18.32
CA LEU A 153 35.22 13.13 -17.57
C LEU A 153 35.04 13.31 -16.04
N MET A 154 35.57 14.43 -15.50
CA MET A 154 35.37 14.76 -14.07
C MET A 154 33.90 14.99 -13.74
N LEU A 155 33.14 15.68 -14.60
CA LEU A 155 31.70 15.87 -14.43
C LEU A 155 30.95 14.54 -14.47
N MET A 156 31.29 13.65 -15.41
CA MET A 156 30.68 12.32 -15.51
C MET A 156 31.01 11.44 -14.29
N MET A 157 32.28 11.46 -13.84
CA MET A 157 32.70 10.73 -12.64
C MET A 157 31.98 11.24 -11.39
N PHE A 158 31.85 12.56 -11.23
CA PHE A 158 31.16 13.17 -10.13
C PHE A 158 29.67 12.79 -10.13
N GLY A 159 29.00 12.80 -11.29
CA GLY A 159 27.63 12.34 -11.44
C GLY A 159 27.47 10.88 -11.01
N SER A 160 28.29 9.98 -11.53
CA SER A 160 28.28 8.55 -11.19
C SER A 160 28.51 8.30 -9.70
N PHE A 161 29.45 9.02 -9.09
CA PHE A 161 29.71 8.96 -7.64
C PHE A 161 28.50 9.41 -6.82
N MET A 162 27.85 10.51 -7.23
CA MET A 162 26.64 11.01 -6.56
C MET A 162 25.51 9.97 -6.61
N PHE A 163 25.32 9.31 -7.75
CA PHE A 163 24.31 8.25 -7.86
C PHE A 163 24.61 7.10 -6.90
N VAL A 164 25.83 6.55 -6.91
CA VAL A 164 26.24 5.45 -6.03
C VAL A 164 26.08 5.81 -4.55
N LYS A 165 26.37 7.06 -4.16
CA LYS A 165 26.25 7.53 -2.78
C LYS A 165 24.80 7.66 -2.31
N TYR A 166 23.88 8.09 -3.18
CA TYR A 166 22.49 8.39 -2.80
C TYR A 166 21.46 7.38 -3.31
N ARG A 167 21.89 6.27 -3.93
CA ARG A 167 21.03 5.19 -4.43
C ARG A 167 20.32 4.43 -3.31
N ARG A 168 19.19 3.80 -3.62
CA ARG A 168 18.57 2.77 -2.77
C ARG A 168 19.32 1.44 -2.89
N LYS A 169 19.20 0.55 -1.89
CA LYS A 169 19.80 -0.79 -1.96
C LYS A 169 19.27 -1.63 -3.14
N SER A 170 18.03 -1.40 -3.57
CA SER A 170 17.41 -2.06 -4.72
C SER A 170 17.95 -1.63 -6.08
N GLU A 171 18.69 -0.52 -6.17
CA GLU A 171 19.15 0.10 -7.42
C GLU A 171 20.59 -0.31 -7.80
N ILE A 172 21.04 -1.51 -7.39
CA ILE A 172 22.42 -1.99 -7.64
C ILE A 172 22.71 -2.12 -9.14
N ILE A 173 21.77 -2.65 -9.93
CA ILE A 173 21.93 -2.84 -11.38
C ILE A 173 22.03 -1.49 -12.08
N GLN A 174 21.23 -0.51 -11.69
CA GLN A 174 21.28 0.85 -12.22
C GLN A 174 22.62 1.53 -11.88
N ALA A 175 23.14 1.33 -10.65
CA ALA A 175 24.44 1.85 -10.26
C ALA A 175 25.59 1.20 -11.04
N ALA A 176 25.51 -0.11 -11.28
CA ALA A 176 26.47 -0.82 -12.14
C ALA A 176 26.44 -0.28 -13.57
N SER A 177 25.24 0.04 -14.10
CA SER A 177 25.08 0.65 -15.42
C SER A 177 25.73 2.03 -15.52
N MET A 178 25.59 2.86 -14.48
CA MET A 178 26.22 4.18 -14.42
C MET A 178 27.76 4.08 -14.35
N LEU A 179 28.28 3.13 -13.59
CA LEU A 179 29.72 2.89 -13.53
C LEU A 179 30.25 2.34 -14.86
N PHE A 180 29.51 1.44 -15.49
CA PHE A 180 29.88 0.92 -16.83
C PHE A 180 29.91 2.02 -17.89
N PHE A 181 28.94 2.96 -17.85
CA PHE A 181 28.95 4.15 -18.68
C PHE A 181 30.29 4.92 -18.57
N PHE A 182 30.68 5.23 -17.35
CA PHE A 182 31.93 5.94 -17.10
C PHE A 182 33.15 5.17 -17.67
N VAL A 183 33.21 3.85 -17.41
CA VAL A 183 34.31 3.00 -17.90
C VAL A 183 34.36 2.98 -19.44
N VAL A 184 33.21 2.83 -20.10
CA VAL A 184 33.14 2.82 -21.59
C VAL A 184 33.54 4.16 -22.18
N THR A 185 33.10 5.27 -21.59
CA THR A 185 33.43 6.61 -22.05
C THR A 185 34.94 6.88 -21.89
N VAL A 186 35.53 6.51 -20.75
CA VAL A 186 36.98 6.62 -20.52
C VAL A 186 37.76 5.77 -21.54
N ALA A 187 37.34 4.51 -21.75
CA ALA A 187 37.99 3.63 -22.73
C ALA A 187 37.92 4.19 -24.14
N ALA A 188 36.76 4.71 -24.57
CA ALA A 188 36.60 5.35 -25.87
C ALA A 188 37.51 6.58 -26.03
N THR A 189 37.61 7.42 -24.99
CA THR A 189 38.51 8.60 -24.97
C THR A 189 39.97 8.18 -25.07
N VAL A 190 40.40 7.14 -24.33
CA VAL A 190 41.77 6.63 -24.40
C VAL A 190 42.09 6.08 -25.80
N VAL A 191 41.17 5.30 -26.39
CA VAL A 191 41.35 4.78 -27.76
C VAL A 191 41.45 5.91 -28.75
N GLN A 192 40.63 6.96 -28.63
CA GLN A 192 40.69 8.12 -29.52
C GLN A 192 42.00 8.94 -29.38
N LEU A 193 42.57 8.98 -28.16
CA LEU A 193 43.89 9.58 -27.93
C LEU A 193 45.04 8.76 -28.56
N LEU A 194 44.92 7.42 -28.50
CA LEU A 194 45.94 6.52 -29.08
C LEU A 194 45.82 6.40 -30.62
N LEU A 195 44.60 6.49 -31.13
CA LEU A 195 44.26 6.35 -32.55
C LEU A 195 43.42 7.56 -33.02
N PRO A 196 44.04 8.74 -33.19
CA PRO A 196 43.28 9.99 -33.47
C PRO A 196 42.48 9.96 -34.78
N GLN A 197 42.76 9.02 -35.65
CA GLN A 197 42.04 8.84 -36.92
C GLN A 197 40.69 8.13 -36.73
N GLN A 198 40.48 7.46 -35.59
CA GLN A 198 39.27 6.69 -35.29
C GLN A 198 38.34 7.51 -34.40
N VAL A 199 37.27 8.03 -34.97
CA VAL A 199 36.31 8.88 -34.28
C VAL A 199 35.15 7.98 -33.79
N MET A 200 35.21 7.52 -32.52
CA MET A 200 34.24 6.55 -31.99
C MET A 200 33.60 6.95 -30.66
N GLY A 201 33.84 8.16 -30.16
CA GLY A 201 33.35 8.62 -28.88
C GLY A 201 31.81 8.62 -28.82
N ASN A 202 31.14 9.26 -29.78
CA ASN A 202 29.67 9.33 -29.80
C ASN A 202 29.03 7.97 -30.05
N TYR A 203 29.68 7.05 -30.77
CA TYR A 203 29.19 5.68 -30.93
C TYR A 203 29.18 4.92 -29.60
N ALA A 204 30.22 5.09 -28.78
CA ALA A 204 30.27 4.52 -27.45
C ALA A 204 29.17 5.10 -26.56
N ILE A 205 28.91 6.40 -26.60
CA ILE A 205 27.80 7.05 -25.88
C ILE A 205 26.45 6.51 -26.37
N ALA A 206 26.25 6.37 -27.69
CA ALA A 206 25.00 5.81 -28.23
C ALA A 206 24.72 4.39 -27.73
N LEU A 207 25.73 3.51 -27.66
CA LEU A 207 25.58 2.16 -27.09
C LEU A 207 25.18 2.20 -25.63
N VAL A 208 25.72 3.13 -24.86
CA VAL A 208 25.32 3.27 -23.44
C VAL A 208 23.92 3.82 -23.30
N LEU A 209 23.48 4.73 -24.17
CA LEU A 209 22.10 5.21 -24.18
C LEU A 209 21.09 4.08 -24.49
N VAL A 210 21.48 3.08 -25.32
CA VAL A 210 20.68 1.83 -25.45
C VAL A 210 20.54 1.12 -24.11
N MET A 211 21.65 0.95 -23.39
CA MET A 211 21.64 0.29 -22.09
C MET A 211 20.79 1.07 -21.08
N PHE A 212 20.86 2.40 -21.08
CA PHE A 212 19.99 3.23 -20.21
C PHE A 212 18.52 3.08 -20.55
N LEU A 213 18.17 2.96 -21.83
CA LEU A 213 16.78 2.71 -22.23
C LEU A 213 16.25 1.37 -21.71
N ILE A 214 17.11 0.35 -21.69
CA ILE A 214 16.73 -1.02 -21.28
C ILE A 214 16.69 -1.14 -19.75
N ILE A 215 17.68 -0.58 -19.04
CA ILE A 215 17.88 -0.82 -17.61
C ILE A 215 17.22 0.27 -16.74
N ILE A 216 17.30 1.54 -17.17
CA ILE A 216 16.89 2.66 -16.32
C ILE A 216 15.54 3.24 -16.77
N GLN A 217 15.32 3.31 -18.08
CA GLN A 217 14.09 3.85 -18.67
C GLN A 217 13.11 2.73 -19.04
N ASN A 218 13.16 1.59 -18.32
CA ASN A 218 12.25 0.49 -18.57
C ASN A 218 10.81 0.93 -18.20
N PRO A 219 9.89 1.09 -19.17
CA PRO A 219 8.52 1.49 -18.86
C PRO A 219 7.76 0.42 -18.09
N ASP A 220 8.21 -0.83 -18.11
CA ASP A 220 7.59 -1.93 -17.37
C ASP A 220 7.64 -1.72 -15.86
N ASP A 221 8.63 -0.97 -15.35
CA ASP A 221 8.77 -0.66 -13.93
C ASP A 221 7.67 0.33 -13.43
N PHE A 222 7.08 1.11 -14.35
CA PHE A 222 6.07 2.13 -14.05
C PHE A 222 4.69 1.81 -14.61
N THR A 223 4.52 0.65 -15.25
CA THR A 223 3.24 0.24 -15.83
C THR A 223 2.70 -1.02 -15.18
N ASP A 224 1.40 -1.03 -14.93
CA ASP A 224 0.67 -2.23 -14.56
C ASP A 224 0.21 -2.96 -15.83
N LYS A 225 0.76 -4.16 -16.06
CA LYS A 225 0.44 -4.98 -17.25
C LYS A 225 -1.00 -5.51 -17.21
N ALA A 226 -1.59 -5.65 -16.03
CA ALA A 226 -2.97 -6.10 -15.90
C ALA A 226 -3.95 -4.99 -16.29
N ALA A 227 -3.76 -3.78 -15.78
CA ALA A 227 -4.63 -2.64 -16.05
C ALA A 227 -4.26 -1.87 -17.34
N ASP A 228 -3.07 -2.10 -17.90
CA ASP A 228 -2.49 -1.32 -19.01
C ASP A 228 -2.51 0.20 -18.77
N CYS A 229 -2.10 0.59 -17.56
CA CYS A 229 -1.94 1.99 -17.16
C CYS A 229 -0.73 2.13 -16.23
N PHE A 230 -0.49 3.30 -15.64
CA PHE A 230 0.57 3.46 -14.66
C PHE A 230 0.27 2.68 -13.38
N ASN A 231 1.32 2.15 -12.73
CA ASN A 231 1.23 1.41 -11.48
C ASN A 231 1.32 2.33 -10.24
N ASP A 232 1.27 1.73 -9.06
CA ASP A 232 1.37 2.42 -7.77
C ASP A 232 2.74 3.09 -7.57
N GLU A 233 3.85 2.49 -8.01
CA GLU A 233 5.18 3.09 -7.93
C GLU A 233 5.26 4.39 -8.76
N ALA A 234 4.71 4.38 -9.97
CA ALA A 234 4.58 5.57 -10.79
C ALA A 234 3.73 6.66 -10.12
N PHE A 235 2.65 6.27 -9.44
CA PHE A 235 1.80 7.20 -8.69
C PHE A 235 2.57 7.88 -7.57
N PHE A 236 3.24 7.09 -6.70
CA PHE A 236 3.96 7.66 -5.56
C PHE A 236 5.16 8.49 -5.96
N ASN A 237 5.91 8.08 -6.99
CA ASN A 237 6.96 8.92 -7.55
C ASN A 237 6.39 10.26 -8.08
N SER A 238 5.19 10.24 -8.68
CA SER A 238 4.51 11.46 -9.12
C SER A 238 4.09 12.36 -7.96
N VAL A 239 3.70 11.79 -6.84
CA VAL A 239 3.38 12.51 -5.60
C VAL A 239 4.65 13.14 -5.01
N GLU A 240 5.73 12.35 -4.85
CA GLU A 240 7.02 12.84 -4.31
C GLU A 240 7.55 14.03 -5.12
N VAL A 241 7.57 13.94 -6.45
CA VAL A 241 8.03 15.03 -7.33
C VAL A 241 7.21 16.31 -7.13
N ARG A 242 5.87 16.19 -7.01
CA ARG A 242 5.01 17.36 -6.80
C ARG A 242 5.18 18.01 -5.43
N ILE A 243 5.40 17.19 -4.39
CA ILE A 243 5.72 17.65 -3.03
C ILE A 243 7.06 18.40 -3.04
N ASP A 244 8.09 17.83 -3.68
CA ASP A 244 9.42 18.46 -3.79
C ASP A 244 9.38 19.80 -4.55
N GLU A 245 8.52 19.91 -5.55
CA GLU A 245 8.27 21.17 -6.26
C GLU A 245 7.48 22.18 -5.41
N SER A 246 6.94 21.78 -4.25
CA SER A 246 6.10 22.59 -3.36
C SER A 246 4.89 23.22 -4.07
N LYS A 247 4.34 22.53 -5.08
CA LYS A 247 3.17 22.96 -5.81
C LYS A 247 1.90 22.32 -5.25
N PRO A 248 0.82 23.07 -5.06
CA PRO A 248 -0.45 22.48 -4.66
C PRO A 248 -0.97 21.54 -5.76
N PHE A 249 -1.54 20.42 -5.34
CA PHE A 249 -2.20 19.46 -6.22
C PHE A 249 -3.35 18.76 -5.48
N THR A 250 -4.28 18.23 -6.25
CA THR A 250 -5.36 17.42 -5.72
C THR A 250 -5.35 16.06 -6.43
N ILE A 251 -5.58 15.01 -5.66
CA ILE A 251 -5.71 13.64 -6.12
C ILE A 251 -7.16 13.21 -5.92
N ALA A 252 -7.74 12.55 -6.91
CA ALA A 252 -8.89 11.68 -6.72
C ALA A 252 -8.41 10.22 -6.81
N ALA A 253 -8.37 9.54 -5.68
CA ALA A 253 -8.22 8.10 -5.61
C ALA A 253 -9.60 7.46 -5.48
N PHE A 254 -9.85 6.35 -6.14
CA PHE A 254 -11.18 5.76 -6.15
C PHE A 254 -11.12 4.25 -6.22
N ARG A 255 -12.11 3.63 -5.58
CA ARG A 255 -12.29 2.18 -5.49
C ARG A 255 -13.63 1.81 -6.12
N PHE A 256 -13.66 0.66 -6.77
CA PHE A 256 -14.88 0.13 -7.36
C PHE A 256 -15.37 -1.05 -6.56
N ASP A 257 -16.52 -0.89 -5.91
CA ASP A 257 -17.18 -1.98 -5.24
C ASP A 257 -17.67 -3.02 -6.27
N GLY A 258 -17.52 -4.29 -5.93
CA GLY A 258 -17.90 -5.41 -6.82
C GLY A 258 -16.85 -5.81 -7.87
N LEU A 259 -15.79 -5.03 -8.11
CA LEU A 259 -14.77 -5.38 -9.10
C LEU A 259 -14.01 -6.67 -8.74
N ASN A 260 -13.77 -6.91 -7.45
CA ASN A 260 -13.16 -8.16 -6.96
C ASN A 260 -14.06 -9.38 -7.22
N TYR A 261 -15.36 -9.23 -7.02
CA TYR A 261 -16.32 -10.29 -7.32
C TYR A 261 -16.32 -10.63 -8.82
N ILE A 262 -16.33 -9.60 -9.66
CA ILE A 262 -16.29 -9.78 -11.12
C ILE A 262 -14.97 -10.45 -11.54
N ASN A 263 -13.82 -10.03 -10.97
CA ASN A 263 -12.52 -10.67 -11.20
C ASN A 263 -12.52 -12.15 -10.79
N GLY A 264 -13.25 -12.51 -9.73
CA GLY A 264 -13.39 -13.88 -9.25
C GLY A 264 -14.17 -14.80 -10.19
N LEU A 265 -15.00 -14.24 -11.09
CA LEU A 265 -15.74 -15.00 -12.09
C LEU A 265 -14.86 -15.46 -13.26
N PHE A 266 -13.67 -14.90 -13.43
CA PHE A 266 -12.76 -15.20 -14.52
C PHE A 266 -11.65 -16.15 -14.11
N SER A 267 -11.14 -16.93 -15.07
CA SER A 267 -9.94 -17.76 -14.88
C SER A 267 -8.71 -16.91 -14.53
N VAL A 268 -7.68 -17.51 -13.93
CA VAL A 268 -6.45 -16.81 -13.49
C VAL A 268 -5.82 -16.00 -14.64
N GLY A 269 -5.87 -16.49 -15.87
CA GLY A 269 -5.33 -15.80 -17.05
C GLY A 269 -6.16 -14.59 -17.52
N GLU A 270 -7.41 -14.50 -17.11
CA GLU A 270 -8.37 -13.46 -17.56
C GLU A 270 -8.64 -12.39 -16.49
N ARG A 271 -8.12 -12.55 -15.27
CA ARG A 271 -8.32 -11.61 -14.14
C ARG A 271 -7.83 -10.19 -14.41
N SER A 272 -7.01 -10.00 -15.44
CA SER A 272 -6.58 -8.66 -15.90
C SER A 272 -7.63 -7.90 -16.71
N ALA A 273 -8.73 -8.55 -17.10
CA ALA A 273 -9.73 -7.95 -17.99
C ALA A 273 -10.50 -6.80 -17.33
N ALA A 274 -10.88 -6.96 -16.06
CA ALA A 274 -11.66 -5.96 -15.35
C ALA A 274 -10.84 -4.68 -15.04
N PRO A 275 -9.64 -4.73 -14.44
CA PRO A 275 -8.80 -3.54 -14.27
C PRO A 275 -8.49 -2.83 -15.60
N ARG A 276 -8.22 -3.58 -16.67
CA ARG A 276 -7.94 -3.03 -18.00
C ARG A 276 -9.15 -2.30 -18.59
N ALA A 277 -10.35 -2.87 -18.46
CA ALA A 277 -11.58 -2.24 -18.96
C ALA A 277 -11.87 -0.92 -18.21
N VAL A 278 -11.65 -0.89 -16.88
CA VAL A 278 -11.78 0.32 -16.06
C VAL A 278 -10.77 1.38 -16.48
N ALA A 279 -9.48 1.03 -16.59
CA ALA A 279 -8.43 1.96 -17.00
C ALA A 279 -8.69 2.52 -18.41
N ALA A 280 -9.07 1.68 -19.38
CA ALA A 280 -9.40 2.11 -20.73
C ALA A 280 -10.59 3.08 -20.75
N LYS A 281 -11.63 2.82 -19.95
CA LYS A 281 -12.80 3.70 -19.82
C LYS A 281 -12.45 5.05 -19.21
N LEU A 282 -11.56 5.09 -18.20
CA LEU A 282 -11.02 6.32 -17.62
C LEU A 282 -10.18 7.09 -18.64
N MET A 283 -9.22 6.45 -19.29
CA MET A 283 -8.36 7.07 -20.29
C MET A 283 -9.15 7.67 -21.45
N SER A 284 -10.15 6.96 -21.98
CA SER A 284 -11.03 7.46 -23.03
C SER A 284 -11.92 8.61 -22.54
N GLY A 285 -12.43 8.52 -21.31
CA GLY A 285 -13.31 9.52 -20.71
C GLY A 285 -12.63 10.86 -20.41
N PHE A 286 -11.34 10.86 -20.10
CA PHE A 286 -10.55 12.05 -19.81
C PHE A 286 -9.63 12.47 -20.94
N GLY A 287 -9.47 11.67 -22.00
CA GLY A 287 -8.53 11.94 -23.08
C GLY A 287 -7.06 12.00 -22.62
N THR A 288 -6.72 11.27 -21.57
CA THR A 288 -5.36 11.25 -20.98
C THR A 288 -4.94 9.84 -20.61
N GLY A 289 -3.64 9.56 -20.73
CA GLY A 289 -3.05 8.33 -20.23
C GLY A 289 -2.57 8.40 -18.77
N GLU A 290 -2.80 9.52 -18.08
CA GLU A 290 -2.38 9.72 -16.66
C GLU A 290 -3.40 9.10 -15.70
N VAL A 291 -3.60 7.79 -15.81
CA VAL A 291 -4.40 6.97 -14.91
C VAL A 291 -3.44 6.02 -14.19
N TYR A 292 -3.59 5.91 -12.89
CA TYR A 292 -2.74 5.06 -12.03
C TYR A 292 -3.59 3.97 -11.41
N HIS A 293 -3.11 2.72 -11.47
CA HIS A 293 -3.67 1.57 -10.77
C HIS A 293 -2.89 1.34 -9.49
N LEU A 294 -3.56 1.49 -8.34
CA LEU A 294 -2.93 1.35 -7.02
C LEU A 294 -2.94 -0.10 -6.50
N GLY A 295 -3.51 -1.00 -7.28
CA GLY A 295 -3.69 -2.41 -6.96
C GLY A 295 -5.16 -2.78 -6.71
N GLY A 296 -5.50 -4.07 -6.88
CA GLY A 296 -6.86 -4.57 -6.64
C GLY A 296 -7.92 -3.82 -7.45
N CYS A 297 -8.79 -3.09 -6.75
CA CYS A 297 -9.89 -2.32 -7.33
C CYS A 297 -9.66 -0.81 -7.28
N GLU A 298 -8.45 -0.36 -6.99
CA GLU A 298 -8.14 1.03 -6.69
C GLU A 298 -7.39 1.72 -7.82
N PHE A 299 -7.82 2.95 -8.12
CA PHE A 299 -7.22 3.80 -9.15
C PHE A 299 -7.04 5.22 -8.62
N ALA A 300 -6.15 5.97 -9.25
CA ALA A 300 -5.95 7.37 -8.91
C ALA A 300 -5.72 8.24 -10.15
N MET A 301 -6.07 9.51 -10.05
CA MET A 301 -5.80 10.55 -11.03
C MET A 301 -5.47 11.87 -10.33
N PHE A 302 -4.63 12.69 -10.96
CA PHE A 302 -4.33 14.05 -10.49
C PHE A 302 -5.20 15.07 -11.20
N THR A 303 -5.52 16.17 -10.49
CA THR A 303 -6.03 17.38 -11.14
C THR A 303 -4.96 17.97 -12.06
N ASN A 304 -5.37 18.62 -13.13
CA ASN A 304 -4.46 19.19 -14.11
C ASN A 304 -4.98 20.55 -14.59
N GLU A 305 -4.38 21.64 -14.10
CA GLU A 305 -4.78 23.00 -14.45
C GLU A 305 -4.62 23.30 -15.94
N LYS A 306 -3.55 22.78 -16.59
CA LYS A 306 -3.33 22.99 -18.04
C LYS A 306 -4.44 22.38 -18.89
N ARG A 307 -5.06 21.29 -18.41
CA ARG A 307 -6.20 20.61 -19.06
C ARG A 307 -7.54 21.01 -18.46
N LYS A 308 -7.58 22.00 -17.56
CA LYS A 308 -8.78 22.45 -16.84
C LYS A 308 -9.49 21.30 -16.06
N ILE A 309 -8.73 20.30 -15.62
CA ILE A 309 -9.24 19.20 -14.79
C ILE A 309 -9.19 19.66 -13.33
N THR A 310 -10.29 20.26 -12.87
CA THR A 310 -10.48 20.65 -11.46
C THR A 310 -10.96 19.46 -10.64
N GLU A 311 -10.92 19.57 -9.31
CA GLU A 311 -11.42 18.56 -8.39
C GLU A 311 -12.89 18.18 -8.70
N LYS A 312 -13.76 19.19 -8.76
CA LYS A 312 -15.17 18.98 -9.06
C LYS A 312 -15.38 18.32 -10.43
N TYR A 313 -14.67 18.80 -11.46
CA TYR A 313 -14.75 18.20 -12.79
C TYR A 313 -14.28 16.73 -12.75
N LEU A 314 -13.21 16.42 -12.00
CA LEU A 314 -12.66 15.07 -11.90
C LEU A 314 -13.66 14.13 -11.23
N THR A 315 -14.22 14.50 -10.09
CA THR A 315 -15.19 13.69 -9.35
C THR A 315 -16.50 13.50 -10.12
N ASP A 316 -17.11 14.59 -10.61
CA ASP A 316 -18.36 14.53 -11.38
C ASP A 316 -18.17 13.69 -12.66
N ARG A 317 -17.01 13.81 -13.32
CA ARG A 317 -16.71 13.07 -14.53
C ARG A 317 -16.53 11.59 -14.27
N ILE A 318 -15.84 11.20 -13.19
CA ILE A 318 -15.71 9.78 -12.79
C ILE A 318 -17.11 9.19 -12.56
N LEU A 319 -17.96 9.85 -11.76
CA LEU A 319 -19.32 9.40 -11.50
C LEU A 319 -20.14 9.26 -12.80
N SER A 320 -20.05 10.26 -13.70
CA SER A 320 -20.73 10.25 -15.00
C SER A 320 -20.25 9.12 -15.93
N ILE A 321 -18.94 8.83 -15.96
CA ILE A 321 -18.37 7.75 -16.79
C ILE A 321 -18.91 6.40 -16.31
N PHE A 322 -19.00 6.16 -15.01
CA PHE A 322 -19.41 4.90 -14.42
C PHE A 322 -20.92 4.80 -14.13
N SER A 323 -21.72 5.83 -14.48
CA SER A 323 -23.19 5.71 -14.51
C SER A 323 -23.67 4.75 -15.59
N LYS A 324 -22.82 4.39 -16.56
CA LYS A 324 -23.09 3.40 -17.61
C LYS A 324 -22.30 2.13 -17.34
N PRO A 325 -22.88 0.94 -17.61
CA PRO A 325 -22.18 -0.32 -17.41
C PRO A 325 -20.82 -0.38 -18.11
N VAL A 326 -19.90 -1.14 -17.52
CA VAL A 326 -18.58 -1.47 -18.10
C VAL A 326 -18.68 -2.86 -18.74
N LYS A 327 -18.26 -2.97 -20.00
CA LYS A 327 -18.20 -4.27 -20.68
C LYS A 327 -16.88 -4.96 -20.38
N ILE A 328 -16.93 -6.13 -19.75
CA ILE A 328 -15.78 -6.94 -19.37
C ILE A 328 -16.00 -8.34 -19.95
N HIS A 329 -15.29 -8.74 -20.99
CA HIS A 329 -15.45 -10.05 -21.65
C HIS A 329 -16.91 -10.43 -21.96
N GLY A 330 -17.71 -9.46 -22.43
CA GLY A 330 -19.12 -9.70 -22.78
C GLY A 330 -20.11 -9.57 -21.61
N ILE A 331 -19.63 -9.43 -20.38
CA ILE A 331 -20.46 -9.17 -19.19
C ILE A 331 -20.61 -7.66 -19.03
N GLU A 332 -21.83 -7.18 -18.84
CA GLU A 332 -22.10 -5.77 -18.48
C GLU A 332 -22.14 -5.63 -16.96
N ALA A 333 -21.16 -4.91 -16.42
CA ALA A 333 -21.00 -4.71 -14.99
C ALA A 333 -21.32 -3.27 -14.58
N ASN A 334 -22.20 -3.10 -13.60
CA ASN A 334 -22.44 -1.82 -12.96
C ASN A 334 -21.40 -1.63 -11.85
N LEU A 335 -20.51 -0.66 -12.03
CA LEU A 335 -19.45 -0.34 -11.08
C LEU A 335 -19.73 1.01 -10.44
N THR A 336 -19.86 1.04 -9.12
CA THR A 336 -20.05 2.28 -8.36
C THR A 336 -18.72 2.72 -7.76
N PRO A 337 -18.16 3.89 -8.15
CA PRO A 337 -16.92 4.38 -7.57
C PRO A 337 -17.16 5.03 -6.20
N LYS A 338 -16.32 4.68 -5.22
CA LYS A 338 -16.11 5.44 -3.98
C LYS A 338 -14.84 6.28 -4.17
N ILE A 339 -14.93 7.58 -4.06
CA ILE A 339 -13.86 8.52 -4.41
C ILE A 339 -13.31 9.17 -3.15
N CYS A 340 -12.01 9.03 -2.92
CA CYS A 340 -11.25 9.74 -1.89
C CYS A 340 -10.54 10.94 -2.54
N VAL A 341 -10.78 12.13 -2.04
CA VAL A 341 -10.10 13.35 -2.47
C VAL A 341 -9.02 13.73 -1.48
N VAL A 342 -7.79 13.83 -1.95
CA VAL A 342 -6.63 14.28 -1.15
C VAL A 342 -6.12 15.60 -1.73
N ARG A 343 -6.04 16.64 -0.90
CA ARG A 343 -5.52 17.97 -1.28
C ARG A 343 -4.17 18.21 -0.60
N TYR A 344 -3.18 18.59 -1.40
CA TYR A 344 -1.86 19.00 -0.90
C TYR A 344 -1.74 20.54 -1.07
N PRO A 345 -1.26 21.29 -0.07
CA PRO A 345 -0.59 20.86 1.17
C PRO A 345 -1.49 20.83 2.42
N ASP A 346 -2.82 20.62 2.32
CA ASP A 346 -3.76 20.81 3.44
C ASP A 346 -3.29 20.11 4.73
N PHE A 347 -2.88 18.83 4.66
CA PHE A 347 -2.49 18.06 5.84
C PHE A 347 -1.33 17.08 5.59
N ALA A 348 -1.12 16.60 4.35
CA ALA A 348 -0.06 15.66 4.02
C ALA A 348 1.29 16.39 3.89
N GLN A 349 2.35 15.81 4.44
CA GLN A 349 3.71 16.35 4.35
C GLN A 349 4.64 15.47 3.51
N SER A 350 4.27 14.22 3.31
CA SER A 350 5.03 13.21 2.57
C SER A 350 4.14 12.40 1.64
N ALA A 351 4.74 11.68 0.70
CA ALA A 351 4.01 10.74 -0.16
C ALA A 351 3.42 9.57 0.66
N GLU A 352 4.05 9.22 1.77
CA GLU A 352 3.57 8.23 2.72
C GLU A 352 2.27 8.68 3.40
N ASP A 353 2.19 9.95 3.84
CA ASP A 353 0.95 10.52 4.40
C ASP A 353 -0.19 10.51 3.38
N VAL A 354 0.11 10.77 2.09
CA VAL A 354 -0.88 10.68 1.00
C VAL A 354 -1.38 9.25 0.84
N ARG A 355 -0.48 8.26 0.86
CA ARG A 355 -0.83 6.83 0.77
C ARG A 355 -1.73 6.43 1.93
N ASP A 356 -1.31 6.72 3.16
CA ASP A 356 -2.04 6.39 4.38
C ASP A 356 -3.45 6.99 4.38
N ALA A 357 -3.56 8.25 3.95
CA ALA A 357 -4.84 8.94 3.85
C ALA A 357 -5.79 8.30 2.82
N ILE A 358 -5.27 7.92 1.64
CA ILE A 358 -6.04 7.26 0.58
C ILE A 358 -6.52 5.90 1.08
N GLU A 359 -5.60 5.04 1.54
CA GLU A 359 -5.89 3.68 1.96
C GLU A 359 -6.91 3.65 3.11
N TYR A 360 -6.70 4.47 4.14
CA TYR A 360 -7.62 4.56 5.27
C TYR A 360 -9.00 5.03 4.85
N THR A 361 -9.08 6.13 4.08
CA THR A 361 -10.36 6.72 3.68
C THR A 361 -11.15 5.78 2.78
N LEU A 362 -10.54 5.16 1.77
CA LEU A 362 -11.23 4.23 0.86
C LEU A 362 -11.72 2.97 1.60
N ARG A 363 -10.98 2.49 2.59
CA ARG A 363 -11.38 1.32 3.37
C ARG A 363 -12.53 1.63 4.34
N THR A 364 -12.44 2.73 5.09
CA THR A 364 -13.46 3.07 6.10
C THR A 364 -14.78 3.53 5.49
N THR A 365 -14.75 4.03 4.27
CA THR A 365 -15.94 4.49 3.54
C THR A 365 -16.61 3.41 2.70
N GLU A 366 -16.13 2.17 2.74
CA GLU A 366 -16.72 1.05 1.98
C GLU A 366 -18.22 0.87 2.25
N LYS A 367 -18.63 0.94 3.52
CA LYS A 367 -20.04 0.80 3.96
C LYS A 367 -20.75 2.15 4.13
N ALA A 368 -20.06 3.28 3.90
CA ALA A 368 -20.64 4.59 4.11
C ALA A 368 -21.58 4.99 2.96
N GLU A 369 -22.63 5.73 3.27
CA GLU A 369 -23.46 6.38 2.27
C GLU A 369 -22.70 7.51 1.60
N GLY A 370 -22.88 7.66 0.27
CA GLY A 370 -22.19 8.67 -0.53
C GLY A 370 -21.10 8.08 -1.43
N SER A 371 -20.62 8.91 -2.36
CA SER A 371 -19.62 8.49 -3.37
C SER A 371 -18.32 9.28 -3.30
N VAL A 372 -18.29 10.44 -2.62
CA VAL A 372 -17.12 11.33 -2.56
C VAL A 372 -16.80 11.67 -1.12
N PHE A 373 -15.58 11.38 -0.70
CA PHE A 373 -15.06 11.58 0.65
C PHE A 373 -13.76 12.38 0.56
N VAL A 374 -13.55 13.30 1.49
CA VAL A 374 -12.32 14.10 1.57
C VAL A 374 -11.46 13.55 2.68
N ALA A 375 -10.23 13.18 2.34
CA ALA A 375 -9.25 12.76 3.33
C ALA A 375 -8.84 13.93 4.24
N SER A 376 -8.50 13.61 5.48
CA SER A 376 -8.15 14.59 6.49
C SER A 376 -6.92 14.14 7.30
N LYS A 377 -6.46 15.01 8.21
CA LYS A 377 -5.36 14.67 9.12
C LYS A 377 -5.71 13.49 10.03
N GLU A 378 -6.98 13.38 10.40
CA GLU A 378 -7.51 12.30 11.22
C GLU A 378 -7.34 10.95 10.51
N SER A 379 -7.51 10.89 9.18
CA SER A 379 -7.28 9.67 8.39
C SER A 379 -5.85 9.15 8.51
N ILE A 380 -4.85 10.05 8.46
CA ILE A 380 -3.43 9.66 8.65
C ILE A 380 -3.19 9.18 10.09
N THR A 381 -3.72 9.92 11.06
CA THR A 381 -3.52 9.58 12.49
C THR A 381 -4.14 8.22 12.80
N ALA A 382 -5.35 7.96 12.30
CA ALA A 382 -6.04 6.69 12.46
C ALA A 382 -5.28 5.54 11.80
N LYS A 383 -4.75 5.73 10.58
CA LYS A 383 -3.92 4.72 9.91
C LYS A 383 -2.64 4.40 10.67
N LYS A 384 -1.95 5.43 11.17
CA LYS A 384 -0.74 5.23 12.00
C LYS A 384 -1.06 4.48 13.30
N ARG A 385 -2.22 4.79 13.92
CA ARG A 385 -2.72 4.05 15.08
C ARG A 385 -2.97 2.58 14.76
N GLU A 386 -3.62 2.26 13.64
CA GLU A 386 -3.82 0.87 13.20
C GLU A 386 -2.51 0.12 12.99
N MET A 387 -1.53 0.76 12.34
CA MET A 387 -0.20 0.15 12.14
C MET A 387 0.50 -0.14 13.48
N HIS A 388 0.39 0.77 14.44
CA HIS A 388 0.90 0.57 15.80
C HIS A 388 0.21 -0.62 16.47
N ILE A 389 -1.14 -0.67 16.42
CA ILE A 389 -1.93 -1.79 16.98
C ILE A 389 -1.53 -3.12 16.33
N LEU A 390 -1.35 -3.18 15.00
CA LEU A 390 -0.87 -4.39 14.31
C LEU A 390 0.51 -4.84 14.77
N SER A 391 1.41 -3.89 15.04
CA SER A 391 2.73 -4.19 15.61
C SER A 391 2.60 -4.76 17.03
N THR A 392 1.73 -4.16 17.85
CA THR A 392 1.44 -4.64 19.22
C THR A 392 0.83 -6.03 19.20
N ILE A 393 -0.13 -6.32 18.31
CA ILE A 393 -0.69 -7.67 18.14
C ILE A 393 0.43 -8.69 17.87
N LYS A 394 1.34 -8.40 16.92
CA LYS A 394 2.47 -9.30 16.61
C LYS A 394 3.35 -9.55 17.83
N ASN A 395 3.66 -8.50 18.59
CA ASN A 395 4.45 -8.62 19.81
C ASN A 395 3.71 -9.43 20.89
N CYS A 396 2.41 -9.20 21.07
CA CYS A 396 1.59 -9.95 22.02
C CYS A 396 1.46 -11.43 21.64
N ILE A 397 1.40 -11.76 20.35
CA ILE A 397 1.41 -13.16 19.88
C ILE A 397 2.75 -13.83 20.23
N VAL A 398 3.88 -13.19 19.95
CA VAL A 398 5.22 -13.74 20.22
C VAL A 398 5.45 -13.95 21.72
N ASN A 399 5.07 -12.96 22.54
CA ASN A 399 5.29 -12.98 23.98
C ASN A 399 4.14 -13.64 24.76
N LYS A 400 3.06 -14.05 24.10
CA LYS A 400 1.83 -14.58 24.72
C LYS A 400 1.27 -13.66 25.83
N SER A 401 1.37 -12.34 25.62
CA SER A 401 1.10 -11.33 26.64
C SER A 401 -0.33 -10.79 26.64
N PHE A 402 -1.25 -11.40 25.90
CA PHE A 402 -2.67 -11.11 26.05
C PHE A 402 -3.16 -11.45 27.46
N GLU A 403 -4.11 -10.68 27.99
CA GLU A 403 -4.75 -10.91 29.28
C GLU A 403 -6.16 -11.44 29.08
N MET A 404 -6.66 -12.27 29.99
CA MET A 404 -8.05 -12.72 30.00
C MET A 404 -8.80 -12.07 31.13
N TYR A 405 -9.94 -11.45 30.79
CA TYR A 405 -10.90 -10.92 31.73
C TYR A 405 -12.14 -11.81 31.69
N TYR A 406 -12.86 -11.88 32.80
CA TYR A 406 -14.07 -12.71 32.94
C TYR A 406 -15.25 -11.82 33.31
N GLN A 407 -16.36 -11.96 32.59
CA GLN A 407 -17.58 -11.29 32.92
C GLN A 407 -18.61 -12.33 33.46
N PRO A 408 -19.03 -12.20 34.72
CA PRO A 408 -19.99 -13.16 35.31
C PRO A 408 -21.34 -13.07 34.61
N ILE A 409 -22.00 -14.22 34.44
CA ILE A 409 -23.33 -14.36 33.90
C ILE A 409 -24.24 -14.92 35.03
N TYR A 410 -25.31 -14.19 35.32
CA TYR A 410 -26.24 -14.49 36.40
C TYR A 410 -27.34 -15.44 35.93
N GLU A 411 -27.58 -16.52 36.68
CA GLU A 411 -28.70 -17.46 36.50
C GLU A 411 -29.80 -17.21 37.55
N PRO A 412 -30.97 -16.67 37.17
CA PRO A 412 -32.05 -16.37 38.10
C PRO A 412 -32.59 -17.60 38.86
N ALA A 413 -32.61 -18.76 38.20
CA ALA A 413 -33.11 -20.00 38.80
C ALA A 413 -32.23 -20.51 39.95
N GLU A 414 -30.92 -20.33 39.86
CA GLU A 414 -29.94 -20.73 40.87
C GLU A 414 -29.62 -19.59 41.85
N HIS A 415 -30.14 -18.38 41.60
CA HIS A 415 -29.76 -17.15 42.31
C HIS A 415 -28.27 -16.93 42.44
N GLY A 416 -27.49 -17.29 41.39
CA GLY A 416 -26.04 -17.31 41.41
C GLY A 416 -25.36 -17.06 40.06
N PHE A 417 -24.04 -16.99 40.10
CA PHE A 417 -23.22 -16.85 38.92
C PHE A 417 -22.63 -18.23 38.54
N VAL A 418 -23.20 -18.85 37.51
CA VAL A 418 -22.89 -20.25 37.15
C VAL A 418 -21.97 -20.38 35.93
N CYS A 419 -21.74 -19.30 35.21
CA CYS A 419 -20.86 -19.24 34.07
C CYS A 419 -20.27 -17.83 33.90
N SER A 420 -19.34 -17.67 33.01
CA SER A 420 -18.77 -16.38 32.65
C SER A 420 -18.27 -16.37 31.21
N GLU A 421 -18.30 -15.22 30.60
CA GLU A 421 -17.65 -14.99 29.30
C GLU A 421 -16.19 -14.59 29.50
N ALA A 422 -15.29 -15.26 28.77
CA ALA A 422 -13.87 -14.99 28.75
C ALA A 422 -13.55 -13.97 27.64
N LEU A 423 -13.11 -12.80 28.04
CA LEU A 423 -12.89 -11.67 27.17
C LEU A 423 -11.41 -11.30 27.09
N ILE A 424 -10.83 -11.40 25.89
CA ILE A 424 -9.43 -11.07 25.66
C ILE A 424 -9.17 -9.57 25.80
N ARG A 425 -8.00 -9.23 26.37
CA ARG A 425 -7.51 -7.86 26.52
C ARG A 425 -6.08 -7.75 25.99
N MET A 426 -5.80 -6.65 25.34
CA MET A 426 -4.46 -6.32 24.84
C MET A 426 -4.00 -5.01 25.45
N LYS A 427 -2.77 -5.02 25.97
CA LYS A 427 -2.13 -3.83 26.53
C LYS A 427 -0.91 -3.46 25.72
N ASP A 428 -0.85 -2.19 25.35
CA ASP A 428 0.28 -1.57 24.67
C ASP A 428 1.05 -0.66 25.64
N PRO A 429 2.38 -0.59 25.57
CA PRO A 429 3.16 0.28 26.44
C PRO A 429 2.86 1.78 26.31
N GLU A 430 2.49 2.24 25.11
CA GLU A 430 2.22 3.65 24.80
C GLU A 430 0.73 3.98 24.80
N LEU A 431 -0.11 3.09 24.22
CA LEU A 431 -1.55 3.31 24.07
C LEU A 431 -2.36 2.86 25.31
N GLY A 432 -1.75 2.12 26.22
CA GLY A 432 -2.46 1.48 27.32
C GLY A 432 -3.32 0.29 26.86
N TYR A 433 -4.50 0.11 27.46
CA TYR A 433 -5.44 -0.93 26.99
C TYR A 433 -6.06 -0.55 25.65
N VAL A 434 -5.90 -1.42 24.65
CA VAL A 434 -6.54 -1.29 23.33
C VAL A 434 -7.86 -2.05 23.32
N SER A 435 -8.93 -1.40 22.84
CA SER A 435 -10.27 -2.01 22.80
C SER A 435 -10.28 -3.25 21.88
N PRO A 436 -10.96 -4.34 22.27
CA PRO A 436 -11.23 -5.46 21.38
C PRO A 436 -11.89 -5.04 20.07
N GLU A 437 -12.78 -4.07 20.08
CA GLU A 437 -13.42 -3.50 18.88
C GLU A 437 -12.43 -2.87 17.89
N GLU A 438 -11.24 -2.44 18.36
CA GLU A 438 -10.18 -1.94 17.48
C GLU A 438 -9.25 -3.06 16.98
N PHE A 439 -8.78 -3.95 17.87
CA PHE A 439 -7.71 -4.88 17.47
C PHE A 439 -8.23 -6.20 16.88
N ILE A 440 -9.44 -6.67 17.25
CA ILE A 440 -9.98 -7.94 16.71
C ILE A 440 -10.24 -7.84 15.20
N PRO A 441 -10.92 -6.80 14.66
CA PRO A 441 -11.10 -6.67 13.22
C PRO A 441 -9.77 -6.56 12.44
N LEU A 442 -8.75 -5.89 13.03
CA LEU A 442 -7.41 -5.82 12.44
C LEU A 442 -6.71 -7.18 12.45
N ALA A 443 -6.88 -7.96 13.51
CA ALA A 443 -6.35 -9.32 13.61
C ALA A 443 -7.02 -10.27 12.61
N GLU A 444 -8.33 -10.16 12.42
CA GLU A 444 -9.09 -10.94 11.44
C GLU A 444 -8.68 -10.63 10.01
N SER A 445 -8.64 -9.35 9.62
CA SER A 445 -8.24 -8.94 8.27
C SER A 445 -6.82 -9.36 7.90
N ASN A 446 -5.96 -9.62 8.89
CA ASN A 446 -4.58 -10.07 8.71
C ASN A 446 -4.35 -11.56 9.06
N GLY A 447 -5.41 -12.33 9.33
CA GLY A 447 -5.34 -13.76 9.68
C GLY A 447 -4.66 -14.07 11.02
N MET A 448 -4.32 -13.04 11.81
CA MET A 448 -3.66 -13.21 13.11
C MET A 448 -4.62 -13.71 14.21
N ILE A 449 -5.93 -13.57 13.99
CA ILE A 449 -6.97 -13.98 14.95
C ILE A 449 -6.88 -15.48 15.28
N ILE A 450 -6.44 -16.33 14.34
CA ILE A 450 -6.29 -17.77 14.56
C ILE A 450 -5.29 -18.05 15.70
N LYS A 451 -4.14 -17.36 15.68
CA LYS A 451 -3.12 -17.52 16.75
C LYS A 451 -3.57 -16.88 18.06
N ILE A 452 -4.24 -15.74 17.97
CA ILE A 452 -4.80 -15.05 19.14
C ILE A 452 -5.82 -15.95 19.85
N GLY A 453 -6.74 -16.55 19.11
CA GLY A 453 -7.75 -17.43 19.67
C GLY A 453 -7.14 -18.68 20.34
N GLU A 454 -6.09 -19.28 19.76
CA GLU A 454 -5.38 -20.37 20.43
C GLU A 454 -4.72 -19.93 21.74
N ILE A 455 -4.08 -18.75 21.77
CA ILE A 455 -3.48 -18.19 23.00
C ILE A 455 -4.55 -17.91 24.05
N ALA A 456 -5.65 -17.29 23.66
CA ALA A 456 -6.77 -16.99 24.55
C ALA A 456 -7.35 -18.27 25.15
N PHE A 457 -7.62 -19.27 24.32
CA PHE A 457 -8.17 -20.55 24.78
C PHE A 457 -7.23 -21.30 25.73
N ARG A 458 -5.92 -21.32 25.43
CA ARG A 458 -4.94 -21.90 26.37
C ARG A 458 -4.94 -21.18 27.73
N LYS A 459 -5.06 -19.86 27.77
CA LYS A 459 -5.16 -19.10 29.01
C LYS A 459 -6.44 -19.39 29.78
N VAL A 460 -7.56 -19.58 29.10
CA VAL A 460 -8.82 -20.00 29.73
C VAL A 460 -8.65 -21.42 30.33
N CYS A 461 -8.10 -22.37 29.61
CA CYS A 461 -7.83 -23.71 30.13
C CYS A 461 -6.83 -23.69 31.30
N GLU A 462 -5.82 -22.84 31.26
CA GLU A 462 -4.86 -22.66 32.37
C GLU A 462 -5.55 -22.11 33.62
N PHE A 463 -6.45 -21.14 33.49
CA PHE A 463 -7.27 -20.61 34.58
C PHE A 463 -8.17 -21.71 35.19
N MET A 464 -8.89 -22.45 34.35
CA MET A 464 -9.82 -23.49 34.79
C MET A 464 -9.10 -24.66 35.45
N LYS A 465 -7.88 -25.00 35.03
CA LYS A 465 -7.07 -26.08 35.61
C LYS A 465 -6.90 -25.95 37.12
N SER A 466 -6.97 -24.74 37.66
CA SER A 466 -6.88 -24.50 39.10
C SER A 466 -8.06 -25.10 39.90
N GLY A 467 -9.20 -25.35 39.26
CA GLY A 467 -10.44 -25.84 39.87
C GLY A 467 -11.11 -24.85 40.80
N GLN A 468 -10.57 -23.66 40.99
CA GLN A 468 -11.08 -22.67 41.94
C GLN A 468 -12.45 -22.09 41.52
N ALA A 469 -12.64 -21.82 40.25
CA ALA A 469 -13.88 -21.29 39.72
C ALA A 469 -15.02 -22.34 39.85
N GLN A 470 -14.71 -23.61 39.50
CA GLN A 470 -15.64 -24.74 39.62
C GLN A 470 -16.03 -24.99 41.07
N ALA A 471 -15.08 -24.92 42.00
CA ALA A 471 -15.34 -25.04 43.44
C ALA A 471 -16.26 -23.90 43.97
N LEU A 472 -16.34 -22.77 43.26
CA LEU A 472 -17.20 -21.62 43.53
C LEU A 472 -18.51 -21.66 42.73
N GLY A 473 -18.85 -22.77 42.06
CA GLY A 473 -20.13 -22.99 41.40
C GLY A 473 -20.15 -22.69 39.90
N VAL A 474 -19.03 -22.33 39.30
CA VAL A 474 -18.95 -22.09 37.84
C VAL A 474 -19.00 -23.44 37.11
N LYS A 475 -20.00 -23.60 36.25
CA LYS A 475 -20.26 -24.83 35.49
C LYS A 475 -19.45 -24.87 34.17
N TYR A 476 -19.36 -23.75 33.48
CA TYR A 476 -18.62 -23.63 32.22
C TYR A 476 -18.13 -22.19 31.96
N ILE A 477 -17.20 -22.03 31.06
CA ILE A 477 -16.73 -20.72 30.58
C ILE A 477 -17.03 -20.59 29.09
N GLU A 478 -17.55 -19.44 28.71
CA GLU A 478 -17.82 -19.07 27.32
C GLU A 478 -16.56 -18.46 26.69
N VAL A 479 -16.23 -18.91 25.47
CA VAL A 479 -15.03 -18.50 24.73
C VAL A 479 -15.41 -18.13 23.31
N ASN A 480 -15.09 -16.93 22.92
CA ASN A 480 -15.36 -16.40 21.58
C ASN A 480 -14.52 -17.11 20.50
N LEU A 481 -15.16 -17.56 19.41
CA LEU A 481 -14.55 -18.08 18.20
C LEU A 481 -14.83 -17.17 17.00
N SER A 482 -13.78 -16.68 16.35
CA SER A 482 -13.97 -15.92 15.11
C SER A 482 -14.37 -16.81 13.93
N VAL A 483 -15.02 -16.20 12.94
CA VAL A 483 -15.42 -16.85 11.68
C VAL A 483 -14.24 -17.56 11.00
N LEU A 484 -13.06 -16.91 11.00
CA LEU A 484 -11.84 -17.46 10.38
C LEU A 484 -11.30 -18.69 11.11
N GLN A 485 -11.54 -18.81 12.41
CA GLN A 485 -11.20 -20.02 13.17
C GLN A 485 -12.19 -21.13 12.85
N CYS A 486 -13.49 -20.83 12.82
CA CYS A 486 -14.54 -21.81 12.60
C CYS A 486 -14.41 -22.62 11.31
N VAL A 487 -13.80 -22.03 10.26
CA VAL A 487 -13.63 -22.70 8.96
C VAL A 487 -12.29 -23.46 8.82
N GLN A 488 -11.46 -23.50 9.87
CA GLN A 488 -10.21 -24.29 9.84
C GLN A 488 -10.51 -25.78 9.92
N GLU A 489 -9.94 -26.59 9.01
CA GLU A 489 -10.21 -28.04 8.96
C GLU A 489 -9.82 -28.80 10.22
N GLN A 490 -8.80 -28.34 10.94
CA GLN A 490 -8.25 -29.00 12.13
C GLN A 490 -8.68 -28.32 13.45
N LEU A 491 -9.70 -27.44 13.42
CA LEU A 491 -10.09 -26.68 14.61
C LEU A 491 -10.51 -27.61 15.75
N SER A 492 -11.41 -28.56 15.48
CA SER A 492 -11.93 -29.47 16.49
C SER A 492 -10.84 -30.29 17.16
N ASP A 493 -9.92 -30.85 16.39
CA ASP A 493 -8.82 -31.65 16.93
C ASP A 493 -7.89 -30.80 17.78
N ARG A 494 -7.58 -29.59 17.32
CA ARG A 494 -6.71 -28.66 18.03
C ARG A 494 -7.29 -28.20 19.37
N LEU A 495 -8.58 -27.88 19.42
CA LEU A 495 -9.25 -27.49 20.66
C LEU A 495 -9.32 -28.64 21.65
N MET A 496 -9.60 -29.86 21.17
CA MET A 496 -9.60 -31.06 22.00
C MET A 496 -8.21 -31.40 22.56
N GLU A 497 -7.15 -31.25 21.76
CA GLU A 497 -5.77 -31.41 22.23
C GLU A 497 -5.45 -30.43 23.38
N ILE A 498 -5.84 -29.16 23.25
CA ILE A 498 -5.61 -28.16 24.29
C ILE A 498 -6.38 -28.51 25.55
N MET A 499 -7.67 -28.88 25.45
CA MET A 499 -8.45 -29.31 26.63
C MET A 499 -7.80 -30.52 27.33
N ALA A 500 -7.35 -31.52 26.56
CA ALA A 500 -6.68 -32.69 27.10
C ALA A 500 -5.32 -32.35 27.78
N GLU A 501 -4.54 -31.41 27.22
CA GLU A 501 -3.28 -30.94 27.79
C GLU A 501 -3.46 -30.32 29.20
N TYR A 502 -4.57 -29.61 29.42
CA TYR A 502 -4.88 -28.97 30.69
C TYR A 502 -5.79 -29.82 31.59
N GLY A 503 -6.36 -30.92 31.08
CA GLY A 503 -7.28 -31.80 31.80
C GLY A 503 -8.67 -31.19 32.01
N ILE A 504 -9.13 -30.36 31.06
CA ILE A 504 -10.44 -29.68 31.13
C ILE A 504 -11.49 -30.57 30.48
N PRO A 505 -12.59 -30.88 31.18
CA PRO A 505 -13.72 -31.58 30.59
C PRO A 505 -14.38 -30.75 29.49
N PRO A 506 -14.74 -31.34 28.34
CA PRO A 506 -15.34 -30.58 27.22
C PRO A 506 -16.67 -29.89 27.59
N GLU A 507 -17.45 -30.45 28.51
CA GLU A 507 -18.72 -29.90 29.03
C GLU A 507 -18.55 -28.60 29.84
N GLU A 508 -17.34 -28.29 30.28
CA GLU A 508 -17.00 -27.05 30.97
C GLU A 508 -16.65 -25.90 30.01
N ILE A 509 -16.73 -26.13 28.71
CA ILE A 509 -16.46 -25.14 27.66
C ILE A 509 -17.71 -24.92 26.82
N ASN A 510 -18.03 -23.64 26.62
CA ASN A 510 -19.01 -23.18 25.64
C ASN A 510 -18.28 -22.28 24.63
N PHE A 511 -18.47 -22.52 23.34
CA PHE A 511 -17.93 -21.61 22.31
C PHE A 511 -19.02 -20.67 21.79
N GLU A 512 -18.67 -19.39 21.72
CA GLU A 512 -19.53 -18.35 21.18
C GLU A 512 -19.16 -18.05 19.73
N ILE A 513 -20.17 -18.01 18.88
CA ILE A 513 -20.03 -17.75 17.45
C ILE A 513 -21.03 -16.66 17.09
N THR A 514 -20.54 -15.59 16.43
CA THR A 514 -21.40 -14.50 15.96
C THR A 514 -22.34 -14.98 14.85
N GLU A 515 -23.46 -14.31 14.72
CA GLU A 515 -24.50 -14.57 13.72
C GLU A 515 -23.94 -14.68 12.27
N THR A 516 -22.90 -13.91 11.94
CA THR A 516 -22.31 -13.86 10.60
C THR A 516 -21.39 -15.04 10.26
N ALA A 517 -21.04 -15.87 11.23
CA ALA A 517 -20.11 -16.99 11.02
C ALA A 517 -20.61 -18.04 10.00
N GLY A 518 -21.93 -18.23 9.92
CA GLY A 518 -22.54 -19.15 8.96
C GLY A 518 -22.42 -18.75 7.48
N LEU A 519 -22.09 -17.50 7.19
CA LEU A 519 -22.02 -16.99 5.81
C LEU A 519 -20.71 -17.37 5.08
N ALA A 520 -19.63 -17.69 5.77
CA ALA A 520 -18.32 -17.85 5.16
C ALA A 520 -18.08 -19.25 4.56
N ASN A 521 -18.33 -20.31 5.32
CA ASN A 521 -18.24 -21.72 4.87
C ASN A 521 -19.06 -22.60 5.83
N TYR A 522 -20.34 -22.71 5.52
CA TYR A 522 -21.32 -23.41 6.36
C TYR A 522 -20.96 -24.87 6.64
N ASP A 523 -20.50 -25.61 5.62
CA ASP A 523 -20.21 -27.04 5.74
C ASP A 523 -19.00 -27.30 6.67
N ALA A 524 -17.95 -26.50 6.58
CA ALA A 524 -16.79 -26.62 7.46
C ALA A 524 -17.15 -26.24 8.91
N LEU A 525 -17.91 -25.18 9.11
CA LEU A 525 -18.42 -24.77 10.41
C LEU A 525 -19.23 -25.91 11.04
N LEU A 526 -20.25 -26.43 10.34
CA LEU A 526 -21.14 -27.46 10.84
C LEU A 526 -20.38 -28.76 11.17
N LYS A 527 -19.39 -29.13 10.35
CA LYS A 527 -18.52 -30.29 10.62
C LYS A 527 -17.75 -30.13 11.93
N ASN A 528 -17.11 -28.97 12.15
CA ASN A 528 -16.36 -28.70 13.37
C ASN A 528 -17.27 -28.66 14.60
N MET A 529 -18.43 -28.01 14.51
CA MET A 529 -19.42 -27.98 15.60
C MET A 529 -19.89 -29.38 16.00
N ASN A 530 -20.33 -30.19 15.03
CA ASN A 530 -20.79 -31.54 15.29
C ASN A 530 -19.70 -32.43 15.94
N CYS A 531 -18.44 -32.27 15.50
CA CYS A 531 -17.32 -32.99 16.10
C CYS A 531 -17.14 -32.62 17.58
N LEU A 532 -17.14 -31.32 17.91
CA LEU A 532 -16.97 -30.81 19.28
C LEU A 532 -18.18 -31.17 20.17
N ILE A 533 -19.40 -31.02 19.66
CA ILE A 533 -20.63 -31.40 20.37
C ILE A 533 -20.66 -32.89 20.72
N SER A 534 -20.20 -33.75 19.81
CA SER A 534 -20.10 -35.18 20.07
C SER A 534 -19.16 -35.53 21.22
N LYS A 535 -18.31 -34.59 21.64
CA LYS A 535 -17.36 -34.71 22.77
C LYS A 535 -17.85 -34.01 24.03
N GLY A 536 -19.00 -33.32 23.99
CA GLY A 536 -19.63 -32.66 25.15
C GLY A 536 -19.52 -31.13 25.17
N VAL A 537 -18.83 -30.51 24.21
CA VAL A 537 -18.74 -29.03 24.07
C VAL A 537 -20.10 -28.48 23.69
N THR A 538 -20.46 -27.32 24.21
CA THR A 538 -21.67 -26.58 23.84
C THR A 538 -21.36 -25.33 23.03
N PHE A 539 -22.39 -24.80 22.34
CA PHE A 539 -22.25 -23.60 21.52
C PHE A 539 -23.34 -22.58 21.82
N SER A 540 -22.96 -21.30 21.79
CA SER A 540 -23.83 -20.15 21.88
C SER A 540 -23.80 -19.31 20.60
N MET A 541 -24.97 -18.80 20.21
CA MET A 541 -25.05 -17.77 19.17
C MET A 541 -24.94 -16.40 19.84
N ASP A 542 -23.94 -15.66 19.43
CA ASP A 542 -23.65 -14.31 19.94
C ASP A 542 -24.21 -13.21 19.03
N ASP A 543 -24.39 -12.00 19.59
CA ASP A 543 -24.83 -10.78 18.90
C ASP A 543 -26.20 -10.92 18.19
N TYR A 544 -27.12 -11.74 18.68
CA TYR A 544 -28.40 -11.94 18.01
C TYR A 544 -29.20 -10.64 17.92
N GLY A 545 -29.52 -10.23 16.69
CA GLY A 545 -30.29 -9.03 16.36
C GLY A 545 -29.49 -7.86 15.86
N THR A 546 -28.15 -7.98 15.72
CA THR A 546 -27.29 -6.91 15.18
C THR A 546 -27.11 -6.98 13.65
N GLY A 547 -27.45 -8.11 13.03
CA GLY A 547 -27.13 -8.38 11.63
C GLY A 547 -28.30 -8.93 10.80
N PHE A 548 -27.96 -9.69 9.77
CA PHE A 548 -28.90 -10.32 8.85
C PHE A 548 -29.39 -11.68 9.36
N SER A 549 -29.83 -11.77 10.64
CA SER A 549 -30.33 -13.03 11.19
C SER A 549 -31.42 -13.61 10.31
N THR A 550 -31.10 -14.63 9.58
CA THR A 550 -32.15 -15.48 9.05
C THR A 550 -32.54 -16.47 10.14
N ALA A 551 -33.82 -16.50 10.53
CA ALA A 551 -34.37 -17.51 11.42
C ALA A 551 -33.92 -18.95 11.05
N ASN A 552 -33.41 -19.13 9.86
CA ASN A 552 -32.88 -20.37 9.35
C ASN A 552 -31.64 -20.85 10.14
N TYR A 553 -30.74 -19.95 10.58
CA TYR A 553 -29.56 -20.35 11.36
C TYR A 553 -29.91 -20.86 12.76
N LEU A 554 -30.95 -20.30 13.38
CA LEU A 554 -31.46 -20.81 14.66
C LEU A 554 -31.95 -22.26 14.61
N ILE A 555 -32.37 -22.69 13.41
CA ILE A 555 -32.91 -24.05 13.17
C ILE A 555 -31.80 -24.99 12.72
N THR A 556 -30.88 -24.50 11.88
CA THR A 556 -29.91 -25.37 11.20
C THR A 556 -28.59 -25.55 11.94
N LEU A 557 -28.19 -24.58 12.79
CA LEU A 557 -26.97 -24.70 13.59
C LEU A 557 -27.30 -25.34 14.96
N PRO A 558 -26.48 -26.31 15.39
CA PRO A 558 -26.71 -27.02 16.66
C PRO A 558 -26.21 -26.19 17.84
N MET A 559 -26.92 -25.10 18.13
CA MET A 559 -26.64 -24.19 19.26
C MET A 559 -27.69 -24.33 20.34
N ASP A 560 -27.26 -24.37 21.59
CA ASP A 560 -28.18 -24.50 22.75
C ASP A 560 -28.57 -23.15 23.32
N ILE A 561 -27.70 -22.16 23.23
CA ILE A 561 -27.86 -20.86 23.87
C ILE A 561 -27.91 -19.78 22.78
N VAL A 562 -28.74 -18.76 22.98
CA VAL A 562 -28.80 -17.55 22.14
C VAL A 562 -28.63 -16.33 23.03
N LYS A 563 -27.64 -15.50 22.71
CA LYS A 563 -27.35 -14.24 23.42
C LYS A 563 -28.03 -13.08 22.68
N ILE A 564 -29.03 -12.50 23.31
CA ILE A 564 -29.75 -11.33 22.79
C ILE A 564 -28.91 -10.10 23.09
N ASP A 565 -28.46 -9.40 22.03
CA ASP A 565 -27.65 -8.20 22.16
C ASP A 565 -28.40 -7.01 22.76
N LYS A 566 -27.69 -6.13 23.43
CA LYS A 566 -28.19 -4.87 24.00
C LYS A 566 -28.94 -3.98 23.00
N SER A 567 -28.66 -4.10 21.70
CA SER A 567 -29.35 -3.33 20.65
C SER A 567 -30.85 -3.64 20.55
N ILE A 568 -31.28 -4.81 21.04
CA ILE A 568 -32.70 -5.15 21.19
C ILE A 568 -33.22 -4.69 22.56
N LEU A 569 -32.44 -4.89 23.64
CA LEU A 569 -32.87 -4.59 25.01
C LEU A 569 -33.02 -3.09 25.28
N TRP A 570 -32.00 -2.28 24.92
CA TRP A 570 -31.97 -0.86 25.29
C TRP A 570 -33.10 -0.03 24.64
N PRO A 571 -33.43 -0.22 23.33
CA PRO A 571 -34.61 0.43 22.76
C PRO A 571 -35.91 -0.03 23.39
N ALA A 572 -36.02 -1.31 23.75
CA ALA A 572 -37.22 -1.86 24.38
C ALA A 572 -37.59 -1.20 25.71
N MET A 573 -36.60 -0.64 26.43
CA MET A 573 -36.85 0.12 27.67
C MET A 573 -37.40 1.53 27.41
N LYS A 574 -37.45 2.00 26.15
CA LYS A 574 -37.83 3.38 25.80
C LYS A 574 -38.99 3.47 24.80
N ASN A 575 -39.26 2.39 24.07
CA ASN A 575 -40.21 2.35 22.96
C ASN A 575 -41.06 1.08 23.01
N GLU A 576 -42.40 1.22 22.92
CA GLU A 576 -43.36 0.11 22.94
C GLU A 576 -43.17 -0.86 21.76
N GLU A 577 -42.87 -0.36 20.56
CA GLU A 577 -42.62 -1.21 19.39
C GLU A 577 -41.37 -2.09 19.58
N ALA A 578 -40.29 -1.50 20.09
CA ALA A 578 -39.09 -2.25 20.43
C ALA A 578 -39.32 -3.26 21.58
N PHE A 579 -40.16 -2.91 22.53
CA PHE A 579 -40.58 -3.85 23.60
C PHE A 579 -41.33 -5.06 23.04
N VAL A 580 -42.23 -4.85 22.08
CA VAL A 580 -42.95 -5.94 21.39
C VAL A 580 -41.95 -6.86 20.67
N ILE A 581 -40.92 -6.29 20.01
CA ILE A 581 -39.84 -7.07 19.36
C ILE A 581 -39.11 -7.92 20.39
N LEU A 582 -38.61 -7.33 21.48
CA LEU A 582 -37.93 -8.08 22.54
C LEU A 582 -38.80 -9.23 23.08
N LYS A 583 -40.05 -8.94 23.40
CA LYS A 583 -41.00 -9.93 23.94
C LYS A 583 -41.20 -11.12 23.00
N HIS A 584 -41.51 -10.84 21.74
CA HIS A 584 -41.74 -11.91 20.76
C HIS A 584 -40.43 -12.65 20.39
N THR A 585 -39.28 -12.00 20.46
CA THR A 585 -37.97 -12.66 20.31
C THR A 585 -37.76 -13.70 21.42
N VAL A 586 -38.01 -13.31 22.69
CA VAL A 586 -37.91 -14.23 23.84
C VAL A 586 -38.90 -15.38 23.70
N GLU A 587 -40.17 -15.10 23.36
CA GLU A 587 -41.23 -16.13 23.16
C GLU A 587 -40.84 -17.11 22.02
N MET A 588 -40.32 -16.61 20.92
CA MET A 588 -39.87 -17.42 19.79
C MET A 588 -38.69 -18.35 20.19
N LEU A 589 -37.66 -17.82 20.85
CA LEU A 589 -36.51 -18.60 21.28
C LEU A 589 -36.89 -19.69 22.28
N LYS A 590 -37.81 -19.40 23.22
CA LYS A 590 -38.38 -20.39 24.13
C LYS A 590 -39.14 -21.48 23.38
N SER A 591 -39.95 -21.11 22.39
CA SER A 591 -40.71 -22.07 21.58
C SER A 591 -39.75 -23.01 20.80
N LEU A 592 -38.56 -22.53 20.45
CA LEU A 592 -37.46 -23.30 19.83
C LEU A 592 -36.66 -24.09 20.88
N LYS A 593 -37.01 -24.03 22.15
CA LYS A 593 -36.30 -24.68 23.28
C LYS A 593 -34.86 -24.24 23.43
N LYS A 594 -34.53 -22.99 23.04
CA LYS A 594 -33.22 -22.40 23.26
C LYS A 594 -33.13 -21.76 24.62
N ARG A 595 -31.99 -21.88 25.28
CA ARG A 595 -31.67 -21.10 26.48
C ARG A 595 -31.31 -19.68 26.08
N ILE A 596 -31.70 -18.70 26.86
CA ILE A 596 -31.61 -17.28 26.48
C ILE A 596 -30.69 -16.58 27.47
N VAL A 597 -29.61 -16.00 26.97
CA VAL A 597 -28.81 -14.97 27.65
C VAL A 597 -29.25 -13.60 27.14
N VAL A 598 -29.44 -12.62 28.00
CA VAL A 598 -29.67 -11.24 27.58
C VAL A 598 -28.52 -10.38 28.06
N GLU A 599 -27.89 -9.69 27.11
CA GLU A 599 -26.73 -8.84 27.34
C GLU A 599 -27.09 -7.38 27.60
N GLY A 600 -26.11 -6.62 28.14
CA GLY A 600 -26.28 -5.19 28.36
C GLY A 600 -27.29 -4.83 29.47
N VAL A 601 -27.47 -5.69 30.46
CA VAL A 601 -28.29 -5.41 31.65
C VAL A 601 -27.57 -4.40 32.53
N GLU A 602 -28.10 -3.18 32.63
CA GLU A 602 -27.47 -2.07 33.36
C GLU A 602 -28.27 -1.67 34.63
N THR A 603 -29.57 -2.00 34.70
CA THR A 603 -30.41 -1.58 35.81
C THR A 603 -31.19 -2.74 36.41
N ARG A 604 -31.68 -2.54 37.67
CA ARG A 604 -32.53 -3.50 38.37
C ARG A 604 -33.84 -3.72 37.64
N GLU A 605 -34.38 -2.67 37.03
CA GLU A 605 -35.65 -2.72 36.28
C GLU A 605 -35.50 -3.62 35.05
N MET A 606 -34.40 -3.52 34.32
CA MET A 606 -34.07 -4.41 33.19
C MET A 606 -33.98 -5.86 33.67
N ALA A 607 -33.23 -6.11 34.75
CA ALA A 607 -33.07 -7.46 35.30
C ALA A 607 -34.42 -8.07 35.69
N LYS A 608 -35.27 -7.31 36.41
CA LYS A 608 -36.60 -7.77 36.81
C LYS A 608 -37.49 -8.09 35.61
N LEU A 609 -37.51 -7.19 34.60
CA LEU A 609 -38.29 -7.39 33.37
C LEU A 609 -37.91 -8.70 32.67
N LEU A 610 -36.63 -8.96 32.52
CA LEU A 610 -36.10 -10.13 31.81
C LEU A 610 -36.37 -11.43 32.62
N ILE A 611 -36.29 -11.38 33.95
CA ILE A 611 -36.67 -12.49 34.83
C ILE A 611 -38.17 -12.78 34.68
N ASP A 612 -39.02 -11.75 34.69
CA ASP A 612 -40.48 -11.89 34.53
C ASP A 612 -40.84 -12.44 33.13
N MET A 613 -40.05 -12.13 32.09
CA MET A 613 -40.17 -12.74 30.76
C MET A 613 -39.63 -14.19 30.74
N GLY A 614 -38.91 -14.63 31.77
CA GLY A 614 -38.34 -15.96 31.95
C GLY A 614 -37.12 -16.19 31.10
N CYS A 615 -36.25 -15.22 30.96
CA CYS A 615 -34.91 -15.42 30.40
C CYS A 615 -34.05 -16.25 31.35
N ASP A 616 -33.21 -17.13 30.80
CA ASP A 616 -32.45 -18.11 31.59
C ASP A 616 -31.21 -17.49 32.24
N TYR A 617 -30.58 -16.57 31.56
CA TYR A 617 -29.30 -15.94 31.97
C TYR A 617 -29.31 -14.45 31.69
N LEU A 618 -28.62 -13.69 32.55
CA LEU A 618 -28.50 -12.24 32.44
C LEU A 618 -27.07 -11.80 32.58
N GLN A 619 -26.61 -10.96 31.66
CA GLN A 619 -25.25 -10.44 31.64
C GLN A 619 -25.26 -8.91 31.48
N GLY A 620 -24.45 -8.23 32.28
CA GLY A 620 -24.32 -6.78 32.13
C GLY A 620 -23.69 -6.08 33.34
N TYR A 621 -23.51 -4.77 33.20
CA TYR A 621 -22.83 -3.95 34.19
C TYR A 621 -23.62 -3.77 35.49
N TYR A 622 -24.88 -4.10 35.48
CA TYR A 622 -25.67 -4.18 36.71
C TYR A 622 -25.12 -5.23 37.68
N TYR A 623 -24.63 -6.34 37.15
CA TYR A 623 -24.01 -7.40 37.94
C TYR A 623 -22.52 -7.15 38.13
N GLN A 624 -21.74 -7.16 37.05
CA GLN A 624 -20.33 -6.90 37.07
C GLN A 624 -19.78 -6.57 35.66
N LYS A 625 -18.79 -5.67 35.59
CA LYS A 625 -18.00 -5.47 34.39
C LYS A 625 -17.00 -6.61 34.20
N PRO A 626 -16.45 -6.82 33.00
CA PRO A 626 -15.35 -7.75 32.84
C PRO A 626 -14.17 -7.41 33.77
N ILE A 627 -13.67 -8.38 34.52
CA ILE A 627 -12.60 -8.22 35.53
C ILE A 627 -11.51 -9.27 35.34
N PRO A 628 -10.24 -9.00 35.76
CA PRO A 628 -9.16 -9.98 35.75
C PRO A 628 -9.47 -11.24 36.56
N ALA A 629 -8.80 -12.34 36.26
CA ALA A 629 -9.04 -13.67 36.83
C ALA A 629 -9.02 -13.70 38.38
N ASP A 630 -8.07 -13.02 39.01
CA ASP A 630 -7.94 -12.90 40.46
C ASP A 630 -9.16 -12.21 41.10
N LYS A 631 -9.54 -11.07 40.53
CA LYS A 631 -10.73 -10.32 40.96
C LYS A 631 -12.02 -11.07 40.68
N TYR A 632 -12.07 -11.87 39.62
CA TYR A 632 -13.23 -12.71 39.32
C TYR A 632 -13.45 -13.78 40.41
N LEU A 633 -12.36 -14.43 40.85
CA LEU A 633 -12.45 -15.39 41.95
C LEU A 633 -12.87 -14.74 43.29
N GLU A 634 -12.39 -13.51 43.58
CA GLU A 634 -12.83 -12.72 44.73
C GLU A 634 -14.35 -12.41 44.67
N PHE A 635 -14.80 -11.91 43.51
CA PHE A 635 -16.21 -11.62 43.25
C PHE A 635 -17.11 -12.85 43.48
N LEU A 636 -16.71 -14.01 42.98
CA LEU A 636 -17.49 -15.26 43.17
C LEU A 636 -17.57 -15.63 44.68
N LYS A 637 -16.47 -15.56 45.42
CA LYS A 637 -16.45 -15.84 46.88
C LYS A 637 -17.39 -14.92 47.68
N GLU A 638 -17.41 -13.64 47.35
CA GLU A 638 -18.28 -12.67 48.01
C GLU A 638 -19.75 -12.96 47.75
N ASN A 639 -20.10 -13.35 46.52
CA ASN A 639 -21.50 -13.64 46.16
C ASN A 639 -22.00 -15.00 46.61
N GLN A 640 -21.16 -16.02 46.75
CA GLN A 640 -21.54 -17.28 47.40
C GLN A 640 -22.01 -17.08 48.86
N ASN A 641 -21.28 -16.28 49.62
CA ASN A 641 -21.62 -15.98 51.01
C ASN A 641 -22.98 -15.26 51.16
N ILE A 642 -23.41 -14.51 50.15
CA ILE A 642 -24.72 -13.84 50.12
C ILE A 642 -25.83 -14.85 49.80
N SER A 643 -25.64 -15.74 48.82
CA SER A 643 -26.59 -16.78 48.42
C SER A 643 -26.86 -17.77 49.56
N GLU A 644 -25.83 -18.21 50.30
CA GLU A 644 -25.97 -19.05 51.47
C GLU A 644 -26.71 -18.36 52.65
N LYS A 645 -26.54 -17.04 52.80
CA LYS A 645 -27.26 -16.26 53.81
C LYS A 645 -28.76 -16.13 53.48
N ILE A 646 -29.09 -15.95 52.19
CA ILE A 646 -30.47 -15.86 51.73
C ILE A 646 -31.17 -17.22 51.88
N GLN A 647 -30.54 -18.33 51.51
CA GLN A 647 -31.07 -19.69 51.66
C GLN A 647 -31.25 -20.12 53.11
N LYS A 648 -30.48 -19.59 54.06
CA LYS A 648 -30.64 -19.86 55.50
C LYS A 648 -31.73 -19.00 56.19
N THR A 649 -32.25 -17.98 55.47
CA THR A 649 -33.26 -17.04 56.01
C THR A 649 -34.64 -17.22 55.38
N THR A 650 -34.76 -18.08 54.34
CA THR A 650 -36.01 -18.59 53.77
C THR A 650 -36.26 -20.01 54.27
#